data_51c54740179b85ccc587db80bb38a800
#
_entry.id   51c54740179b85ccc587db80bb38a800
#
_cell.length_a   1.000
_cell.length_b   1.000
_cell.length_c   1.000
_cell.angle_alpha   90.00
_cell.angle_beta   90.00
_cell.angle_gamma   90.00
#
_symmetry.space_group_name_H-M   'P 1'
#
loop_
_entity.id
_entity.type
_entity.pdbx_description
1 polymer ?
#
loop_
_entity_poly.entity_id
_entity_poly.type
_entity_poly.pdbx_seq_one_letter_code
_entity_poly.pdbx_strand_id
1 'polypeptide(L)'
;MKAYNPHEIEPRWQKAWDESGLNTVREDESKPKKYVLEMFPYPSGDIHMGHVRNYTIGDVIARYSKMRGFDVLHPMGWDAFGLPAENAAIKHHSHPAKWTYANIETQKASFKRMGLSYDWDRTVVACDPEYYRWGQWIFLQFWKRGLVERRESPVNWCPNCKTVLANEQVTEGECWRCHGAVEKRDLTQWYFKITDYAQELLDDLDQLDGWPERVKQMQSNWIGRSEGAEVDFELLPAEGKDDGQTITVFTTRPDTLFGCSFFLLAPESKLVPELVAGTEYEAEVMALVESASKVSAVERAQGDREKHGAFTGRYVVNPVNGEKVPVWVADYIVADYGTGAVMAVPCGDQRDFEFARKYDLPIIPIILGEDDALYPQLKDEQNRVVTTVDWEKSYEAEGKLVQSGKYTGMVGGKHSPAVDAIIGDLEAAGKGKKSVQFRLRDWLISRQRYWGNPIPAIYCDKCGLVPVPEEDLPVTLPKDIDLSAGETLATHEEFAKCTCPKCGGPARRETDTMDTFTCSSWYYLRYTDPHNTELPFAPEKANRWMPVDQYIGGIEHAILHLLYSRFFTKVLRDMGMVDFDEPFKNLLCQGMVLDEHGDVMSKSKGNVISPEDMIAGYGADAVRAYILFMAPPDKELQWNEDGLAGMYKFLNRVWRMVGDLAGVAGEDTLYQEGGKLTAAEAAKVLVRERHRVCGKVVEDFDRNNFNTAIAAIMELANATGDFLHAASAEERAANAELKALSADIAEVLVKLLSPICPHWSEELWHTVLGHEGSVHVEPWPEFDPEKAKADEVELAVQVNGKVKAKITVAADAAEEDVKAWALEAVSQAIEGKDVKKVVVVKGRLVNIVAK
;
A
#
# COMPACT_ATOMS: atom_id res chain seq x y z
N MET A 1 -0.67 11.11 46.73
CA MET A 1 -0.04 10.62 45.50
C MET A 1 0.61 11.79 44.75
N LYS A 2 1.82 11.62 44.12
CA LYS A 2 2.42 12.69 43.28
C LYS A 2 1.56 12.91 42.03
N ALA A 3 1.56 14.12 41.53
CA ALA A 3 0.93 14.44 40.23
C ALA A 3 1.64 13.68 39.09
N TYR A 4 0.92 13.38 38.01
CA TYR A 4 1.48 12.80 36.80
C TYR A 4 2.52 13.75 36.20
N ASN A 5 3.76 13.30 36.08
CA ASN A 5 4.86 14.04 35.49
C ASN A 5 5.58 13.16 34.44
N PRO A 6 5.26 13.29 33.14
CA PRO A 6 5.85 12.46 32.10
C PRO A 6 7.39 12.62 32.03
N HIS A 7 7.92 13.81 32.32
CA HIS A 7 9.37 14.08 32.22
C HIS A 7 10.22 13.31 33.24
N GLU A 8 9.63 12.88 34.37
CA GLU A 8 10.30 12.03 35.37
C GLU A 8 10.02 10.54 35.10
N ILE A 9 8.80 10.23 34.69
CA ILE A 9 8.28 8.86 34.59
C ILE A 9 8.80 8.17 33.34
N GLU A 10 8.66 8.80 32.16
CA GLU A 10 8.95 8.19 30.88
C GLU A 10 10.42 7.75 30.73
N PRO A 11 11.43 8.59 30.99
CA PRO A 11 12.83 8.17 30.87
C PRO A 11 13.22 7.04 31.81
N ARG A 12 12.61 6.99 33.01
CA ARG A 12 12.87 5.94 34.01
C ARG A 12 12.40 4.59 33.50
N TRP A 13 11.17 4.51 32.94
CA TRP A 13 10.64 3.25 32.45
C TRP A 13 11.29 2.80 31.13
N GLN A 14 11.63 3.73 30.25
CA GLN A 14 12.40 3.42 29.04
C GLN A 14 13.71 2.71 29.39
N LYS A 15 14.44 3.24 30.37
CA LYS A 15 15.67 2.62 30.89
C LYS A 15 15.42 1.26 31.52
N ALA A 16 14.38 1.13 32.33
CA ALA A 16 14.06 -0.14 33.00
C ALA A 16 13.68 -1.23 31.97
N TRP A 17 12.94 -0.90 30.91
CA TRP A 17 12.59 -1.85 29.86
C TRP A 17 13.81 -2.29 29.03
N ASP A 18 14.71 -1.36 28.70
CA ASP A 18 15.97 -1.70 28.04
C ASP A 18 16.83 -2.66 28.89
N GLU A 19 16.98 -2.36 30.18
CA GLU A 19 17.79 -3.17 31.08
C GLU A 19 17.21 -4.55 31.37
N SER A 20 15.89 -4.70 31.41
CA SER A 20 15.20 -5.98 31.65
C SER A 20 15.07 -6.87 30.42
N GLY A 21 15.30 -6.33 29.22
CA GLY A 21 15.03 -7.04 27.96
C GLY A 21 13.55 -7.41 27.79
N LEU A 22 12.63 -6.58 28.29
CA LEU A 22 11.18 -6.82 28.27
C LEU A 22 10.65 -7.10 26.87
N ASN A 23 11.22 -6.45 25.86
CA ASN A 23 10.76 -6.51 24.48
C ASN A 23 11.51 -7.53 23.62
N THR A 24 12.53 -8.20 24.16
CA THR A 24 13.26 -9.26 23.45
C THR A 24 12.35 -10.48 23.21
N VAL A 25 12.30 -10.94 21.99
CA VAL A 25 11.53 -12.13 21.57
C VAL A 25 12.06 -13.38 22.29
N ARG A 26 11.17 -14.19 22.82
CA ARG A 26 11.55 -15.40 23.57
C ARG A 26 11.61 -16.68 22.72
N GLU A 27 11.06 -16.64 21.50
CA GLU A 27 10.90 -17.80 20.61
C GLU A 27 10.19 -18.98 21.29
N ASP A 28 9.14 -18.68 22.08
CA ASP A 28 8.37 -19.65 22.83
C ASP A 28 7.38 -20.41 21.94
N GLU A 29 7.77 -21.61 21.52
CA GLU A 29 6.94 -22.45 20.63
C GLU A 29 5.63 -22.96 21.27
N SER A 30 5.49 -22.85 22.59
CA SER A 30 4.25 -23.20 23.28
C SER A 30 3.13 -22.17 23.09
N LYS A 31 3.48 -20.98 22.63
CA LYS A 31 2.55 -19.87 22.38
C LYS A 31 2.26 -19.69 20.90
N PRO A 32 1.05 -19.23 20.55
CA PRO A 32 0.78 -18.79 19.19
C PRO A 32 1.67 -17.57 18.84
N LYS A 33 2.20 -17.55 17.62
CA LYS A 33 3.04 -16.45 17.15
C LYS A 33 2.19 -15.24 16.74
N LYS A 34 2.77 -14.06 16.87
CA LYS A 34 2.26 -12.82 16.26
C LYS A 34 3.43 -11.99 15.77
N TYR A 35 3.52 -11.82 14.45
CA TYR A 35 4.52 -10.96 13.82
C TYR A 35 3.84 -9.64 13.44
N VAL A 36 4.23 -8.57 14.12
CA VAL A 36 3.77 -7.20 13.86
C VAL A 36 4.94 -6.44 13.25
N LEU A 37 4.73 -5.80 12.11
CA LEU A 37 5.80 -5.11 11.38
C LEU A 37 5.28 -3.85 10.72
N GLU A 38 5.94 -2.75 10.97
CA GLU A 38 5.79 -1.51 10.20
C GLU A 38 6.87 -1.43 9.13
N MET A 39 6.56 -0.76 8.01
CA MET A 39 7.57 -0.46 7.01
C MET A 39 8.70 0.32 7.66
N PHE A 40 9.92 -0.19 7.52
CA PHE A 40 11.08 0.44 8.13
C PHE A 40 11.42 1.79 7.49
N PRO A 41 11.88 2.79 8.29
CA PRO A 41 12.09 4.14 7.81
C PRO A 41 13.37 4.29 7.01
N TYR A 42 13.41 5.35 6.19
CA TYR A 42 14.64 5.89 5.64
C TYR A 42 15.33 6.78 6.71
N PRO A 43 16.65 6.64 6.93
CA PRO A 43 17.38 7.50 7.85
C PRO A 43 17.74 8.84 7.20
N SER A 44 16.71 9.62 6.81
CA SER A 44 16.85 10.86 6.04
C SER A 44 16.63 12.14 6.85
N GLY A 45 16.67 12.06 8.19
CA GLY A 45 16.49 13.14 9.14
C GLY A 45 15.58 12.73 10.30
N ASP A 46 15.09 13.73 11.06
CA ASP A 46 14.20 13.51 12.19
C ASP A 46 12.87 12.88 11.78
N ILE A 47 12.26 12.14 12.70
CA ILE A 47 10.91 11.60 12.52
C ILE A 47 9.88 12.73 12.45
N HIS A 48 8.76 12.47 11.81
CA HIS A 48 7.61 13.37 11.71
C HIS A 48 6.34 12.71 12.25
N MET A 49 5.24 13.46 12.40
CA MET A 49 4.00 12.95 12.99
C MET A 49 3.38 11.75 12.25
N GLY A 50 3.64 11.60 10.96
CA GLY A 50 3.28 10.39 10.21
C GLY A 50 4.01 9.14 10.72
N HIS A 51 5.30 9.26 11.05
CA HIS A 51 6.06 8.19 11.70
C HIS A 51 5.50 7.87 13.10
N VAL A 52 5.21 8.90 13.89
CA VAL A 52 4.60 8.72 15.23
C VAL A 52 3.31 7.91 15.12
N ARG A 53 2.45 8.24 14.16
CA ARG A 53 1.20 7.52 13.93
C ARG A 53 1.44 6.07 13.52
N ASN A 54 2.28 5.85 12.50
CA ASN A 54 2.56 4.52 11.97
C ASN A 54 3.08 3.57 13.05
N TYR A 55 4.12 3.99 13.75
CA TYR A 55 4.81 3.16 14.74
C TYR A 55 4.03 3.01 16.05
N THR A 56 3.22 4.00 16.42
CA THR A 56 2.32 3.87 17.58
C THR A 56 1.22 2.83 17.32
N ILE A 57 0.66 2.77 16.10
CA ILE A 57 -0.33 1.75 15.73
C ILE A 57 0.24 0.35 15.89
N GLY A 58 1.42 0.08 15.33
CA GLY A 58 2.07 -1.23 15.44
C GLY A 58 2.43 -1.59 16.88
N ASP A 59 2.95 -0.63 17.63
CA ASP A 59 3.31 -0.84 19.05
C ASP A 59 2.09 -1.23 19.90
N VAL A 60 0.95 -0.58 19.69
CA VAL A 60 -0.30 -0.94 20.41
C VAL A 60 -0.72 -2.37 20.08
N ILE A 61 -0.67 -2.76 18.79
CA ILE A 61 -1.02 -4.11 18.36
C ILE A 61 -0.05 -5.14 18.97
N ALA A 62 1.25 -4.84 18.99
CA ALA A 62 2.27 -5.70 19.55
C ALA A 62 2.06 -5.91 21.07
N ARG A 63 1.88 -4.83 21.85
CA ARG A 63 1.63 -4.88 23.30
C ARG A 63 0.33 -5.60 23.63
N TYR A 64 -0.76 -5.26 22.95
CA TYR A 64 -2.04 -5.93 23.12
C TYR A 64 -1.94 -7.44 22.84
N SER A 65 -1.28 -7.82 21.73
CA SER A 65 -1.08 -9.24 21.38
C SER A 65 -0.27 -10.00 22.47
N LYS A 66 0.75 -9.36 23.03
CA LYS A 66 1.54 -9.94 24.13
C LYS A 66 0.68 -10.21 25.37
N MET A 67 -0.17 -9.26 25.76
CA MET A 67 -1.12 -9.40 26.86
C MET A 67 -2.22 -10.45 26.57
N ARG A 68 -2.49 -10.74 25.28
CA ARG A 68 -3.38 -11.82 24.84
C ARG A 68 -2.68 -13.19 24.79
N GLY A 69 -1.43 -13.29 25.23
CA GLY A 69 -0.69 -14.54 25.35
C GLY A 69 0.07 -14.99 24.10
N PHE A 70 0.23 -14.14 23.10
CA PHE A 70 1.04 -14.43 21.92
C PHE A 70 2.55 -14.29 22.22
N ASP A 71 3.36 -15.08 21.51
CA ASP A 71 4.78 -14.79 21.33
C ASP A 71 4.90 -13.76 20.18
N VAL A 72 5.39 -12.57 20.51
CA VAL A 72 5.32 -11.41 19.60
C VAL A 72 6.69 -11.08 19.05
N LEU A 73 6.83 -11.09 17.71
CA LEU A 73 7.97 -10.54 16.99
C LEU A 73 7.62 -9.12 16.52
N HIS A 74 8.34 -8.12 17.08
CA HIS A 74 8.17 -6.70 16.76
C HIS A 74 9.53 -6.03 16.57
N PRO A 75 10.18 -6.20 15.43
CA PRO A 75 11.52 -5.68 15.14
C PRO A 75 11.49 -4.28 14.52
N MET A 76 12.65 -3.61 14.51
CA MET A 76 12.86 -2.34 13.84
C MET A 76 14.24 -2.30 13.17
N GLY A 77 14.32 -1.59 12.05
CA GLY A 77 15.56 -1.37 11.29
C GLY A 77 15.43 -0.16 10.38
N TRP A 78 16.34 -0.06 9.40
CA TRP A 78 16.39 1.10 8.49
C TRP A 78 16.67 0.70 7.05
N ASP A 79 15.89 1.25 6.12
CA ASP A 79 16.21 1.25 4.70
C ASP A 79 17.23 2.35 4.42
N ALA A 80 18.51 1.98 4.58
CA ALA A 80 19.59 2.94 4.79
C ALA A 80 20.36 3.34 3.53
N PHE A 81 20.02 2.77 2.38
CA PHE A 81 20.58 3.16 1.09
C PHE A 81 19.76 4.28 0.42
N GLY A 82 20.33 4.89 -0.61
CA GLY A 82 19.65 5.78 -1.53
C GLY A 82 20.12 7.24 -1.53
N LEU A 83 19.47 8.00 -2.39
CA LEU A 83 19.79 9.37 -2.76
C LEU A 83 19.83 10.39 -1.62
N PRO A 84 18.96 10.35 -0.59
CA PRO A 84 18.99 11.36 0.46
C PRO A 84 20.34 11.45 1.19
N ALA A 85 20.91 10.29 1.52
CA ALA A 85 22.21 10.24 2.19
C ALA A 85 23.35 10.69 1.27
N GLU A 86 23.32 10.31 -0.01
CA GLU A 86 24.29 10.72 -1.01
C GLU A 86 24.25 12.22 -1.27
N ASN A 87 23.07 12.79 -1.44
CA ASN A 87 22.89 14.23 -1.62
C ASN A 87 23.32 15.04 -0.39
N ALA A 88 23.02 14.54 0.81
CA ALA A 88 23.48 15.17 2.05
C ALA A 88 25.02 15.12 2.16
N ALA A 89 25.62 13.98 1.81
CA ALA A 89 27.08 13.82 1.78
C ALA A 89 27.76 14.81 0.83
N ILE A 90 27.25 14.97 -0.37
CA ILE A 90 27.72 15.95 -1.35
C ILE A 90 27.61 17.37 -0.78
N LYS A 91 26.44 17.74 -0.24
CA LYS A 91 26.17 19.06 0.32
C LYS A 91 27.06 19.41 1.52
N HIS A 92 27.35 18.43 2.37
CA HIS A 92 28.10 18.63 3.62
C HIS A 92 29.57 18.18 3.53
N HIS A 93 30.08 17.86 2.33
CA HIS A 93 31.43 17.37 2.10
C HIS A 93 31.81 16.23 3.07
N SER A 94 30.94 15.22 3.20
CA SER A 94 31.09 14.09 4.11
C SER A 94 30.75 12.78 3.42
N HIS A 95 31.13 11.65 4.03
CA HIS A 95 30.76 10.33 3.51
C HIS A 95 29.27 9.99 3.84
N PRO A 96 28.49 9.39 2.92
CA PRO A 96 27.08 9.03 3.14
C PRO A 96 26.83 8.20 4.39
N ALA A 97 27.70 7.24 4.70
CA ALA A 97 27.60 6.41 5.90
C ALA A 97 27.53 7.26 7.18
N LYS A 98 28.38 8.29 7.29
CA LYS A 98 28.40 9.15 8.48
C LYS A 98 27.05 9.83 8.71
N TRP A 99 26.44 10.34 7.64
CA TRP A 99 25.10 10.94 7.68
C TRP A 99 24.03 9.91 8.05
N THR A 100 24.07 8.76 7.40
CA THR A 100 23.13 7.66 7.58
C THR A 100 23.12 7.18 9.03
N TYR A 101 24.28 6.79 9.58
CA TYR A 101 24.34 6.28 10.96
C TYR A 101 24.01 7.34 12.01
N ALA A 102 24.37 8.61 11.77
CA ALA A 102 23.94 9.69 12.67
C ALA A 102 22.42 9.84 12.74
N ASN A 103 21.75 9.78 11.59
CA ASN A 103 20.27 9.80 11.55
C ASN A 103 19.64 8.55 12.17
N ILE A 104 20.23 7.37 11.98
CA ILE A 104 19.78 6.13 12.64
C ILE A 104 19.77 6.31 14.15
N GLU A 105 20.88 6.80 14.73
CA GLU A 105 20.96 7.03 16.17
C GLU A 105 19.94 8.07 16.66
N THR A 106 19.73 9.15 15.91
CA THR A 106 18.71 10.15 16.23
C THR A 106 17.30 9.54 16.22
N GLN A 107 16.94 8.82 15.15
CA GLN A 107 15.62 8.18 15.02
C GLN A 107 15.40 7.10 16.08
N LYS A 108 16.45 6.29 16.39
CA LYS A 108 16.41 5.29 17.44
C LYS A 108 16.15 5.91 18.82
N ALA A 109 16.79 7.03 19.10
CA ALA A 109 16.54 7.79 20.33
C ALA A 109 15.09 8.30 20.40
N SER A 110 14.53 8.81 19.29
CA SER A 110 13.13 9.24 19.22
C SER A 110 12.16 8.08 19.40
N PHE A 111 12.42 6.90 18.81
CA PHE A 111 11.59 5.70 19.00
C PHE A 111 11.61 5.22 20.45
N LYS A 112 12.76 5.23 21.09
CA LYS A 112 12.87 4.89 22.52
C LYS A 112 12.12 5.91 23.38
N ARG A 113 12.23 7.20 23.06
CA ARG A 113 11.49 8.27 23.75
C ARG A 113 9.97 8.13 23.64
N MET A 114 9.48 7.63 22.49
CA MET A 114 8.07 7.29 22.29
C MET A 114 7.63 6.04 23.06
N GLY A 115 8.55 5.29 23.66
CA GLY A 115 8.28 4.06 24.38
C GLY A 115 7.88 2.89 23.50
N LEU A 116 8.38 2.82 22.26
CA LEU A 116 8.06 1.72 21.34
C LEU A 116 8.72 0.41 21.77
N SER A 117 7.98 -0.69 21.70
CA SER A 117 8.36 -2.01 22.22
C SER A 117 9.11 -2.88 21.20
N TYR A 118 10.08 -2.30 20.51
CA TYR A 118 10.88 -3.02 19.53
C TYR A 118 11.91 -3.96 20.19
N ASP A 119 12.10 -5.12 19.55
CA ASP A 119 13.26 -5.99 19.81
C ASP A 119 14.49 -5.44 19.09
N TRP A 120 15.28 -4.64 19.81
CA TRP A 120 16.48 -3.98 19.27
C TRP A 120 17.62 -4.94 18.95
N ASP A 121 17.61 -6.17 19.48
CA ASP A 121 18.60 -7.20 19.16
C ASP A 121 18.41 -7.76 17.74
N ARG A 122 17.23 -7.54 17.16
CA ARG A 122 16.89 -7.92 15.76
C ARG A 122 17.01 -6.79 14.77
N THR A 123 17.71 -5.73 15.11
CA THR A 123 17.88 -4.57 14.21
C THR A 123 18.57 -4.95 12.94
N VAL A 124 18.04 -4.48 11.81
CA VAL A 124 18.57 -4.63 10.45
C VAL A 124 18.80 -3.25 9.84
N VAL A 125 19.98 -3.05 9.26
CA VAL A 125 20.34 -1.81 8.54
C VAL A 125 20.72 -2.19 7.11
N ALA A 126 19.98 -1.72 6.13
CA ALA A 126 20.15 -2.16 4.74
C ALA A 126 21.55 -1.86 4.14
N CYS A 127 22.25 -0.84 4.64
CA CYS A 127 23.58 -0.50 4.17
C CYS A 127 24.73 -1.23 4.90
N ASP A 128 24.43 -2.10 5.88
CA ASP A 128 25.45 -2.92 6.51
C ASP A 128 25.90 -4.04 5.58
N PRO A 129 27.22 -4.27 5.42
CA PRO A 129 27.75 -5.34 4.59
C PRO A 129 27.19 -6.73 4.94
N GLU A 130 26.94 -6.99 6.21
CA GLU A 130 26.33 -8.22 6.71
C GLU A 130 24.89 -8.41 6.24
N TYR A 131 24.17 -7.32 5.97
CA TYR A 131 22.84 -7.37 5.39
C TYR A 131 22.88 -7.43 3.87
N TYR A 132 23.53 -6.46 3.19
CA TYR A 132 23.45 -6.40 1.75
C TYR A 132 24.22 -7.52 1.03
N ARG A 133 25.14 -8.22 1.70
CA ARG A 133 25.73 -9.50 1.24
C ARG A 133 24.63 -10.46 0.78
N TRP A 134 23.54 -10.55 1.55
CA TRP A 134 22.47 -11.48 1.25
C TRP A 134 21.57 -10.97 0.10
N GLY A 135 21.40 -9.66 -0.04
CA GLY A 135 20.79 -9.09 -1.23
C GLY A 135 21.55 -9.41 -2.50
N GLN A 136 22.90 -9.38 -2.44
CA GLN A 136 23.77 -9.81 -3.54
C GLN A 136 23.66 -11.31 -3.80
N TRP A 137 23.60 -12.12 -2.76
CA TRP A 137 23.40 -13.56 -2.88
C TRP A 137 22.05 -13.89 -3.53
N ILE A 138 20.97 -13.25 -3.12
CA ILE A 138 19.63 -13.41 -3.73
C ILE A 138 19.69 -13.04 -5.21
N PHE A 139 20.32 -11.92 -5.57
CA PHE A 139 20.55 -11.56 -6.97
C PHE A 139 21.24 -12.67 -7.77
N LEU A 140 22.29 -13.29 -7.22
CA LEU A 140 22.98 -14.39 -7.87
C LEU A 140 22.10 -15.65 -8.02
N GLN A 141 21.24 -15.94 -7.02
CA GLN A 141 20.29 -17.05 -7.13
C GLN A 141 19.23 -16.78 -8.21
N PHE A 142 18.71 -15.55 -8.29
CA PHE A 142 17.80 -15.13 -9.37
C PHE A 142 18.48 -15.24 -10.74
N TRP A 143 19.75 -14.85 -10.84
CA TRP A 143 20.51 -14.97 -12.08
C TRP A 143 20.68 -16.43 -12.51
N LYS A 144 21.03 -17.32 -11.60
CA LYS A 144 21.13 -18.77 -11.89
C LYS A 144 19.81 -19.37 -12.40
N ARG A 145 18.69 -18.80 -12.01
CA ARG A 145 17.34 -19.21 -12.44
C ARG A 145 16.85 -18.53 -13.73
N GLY A 146 17.66 -17.65 -14.32
CA GLY A 146 17.30 -16.92 -15.53
C GLY A 146 16.32 -15.76 -15.29
N LEU A 147 16.11 -15.38 -14.02
CA LEU A 147 15.25 -14.26 -13.63
C LEU A 147 15.97 -12.89 -13.64
N VAL A 148 17.26 -12.88 -13.98
CA VAL A 148 18.06 -11.66 -14.16
C VAL A 148 18.46 -11.54 -15.61
N GLU A 149 18.21 -10.37 -16.19
CA GLU A 149 18.61 -10.07 -17.56
C GLU A 149 19.34 -8.73 -17.63
N ARG A 150 20.38 -8.66 -18.49
CA ARG A 150 21.02 -7.41 -18.84
C ARG A 150 20.79 -7.13 -20.31
N ARG A 151 20.08 -6.07 -20.63
CA ARG A 151 19.70 -5.71 -22.00
C ARG A 151 19.70 -4.21 -22.23
N GLU A 152 19.89 -3.81 -23.48
CA GLU A 152 19.65 -2.45 -23.92
C GLU A 152 18.16 -2.22 -24.16
N SER A 153 17.65 -1.15 -23.61
CA SER A 153 16.25 -0.74 -23.84
C SER A 153 16.05 0.75 -23.50
N PRO A 154 15.00 1.37 -24.01
CA PRO A 154 14.57 2.70 -23.60
C PRO A 154 14.22 2.69 -22.11
N VAL A 155 14.94 3.48 -21.32
CA VAL A 155 14.74 3.61 -19.86
C VAL A 155 14.34 5.02 -19.49
N ASN A 156 13.66 5.15 -18.36
CA ASN A 156 13.35 6.44 -17.78
C ASN A 156 14.60 7.02 -17.11
N TRP A 157 15.05 8.16 -17.54
CA TRP A 157 16.20 8.87 -16.98
C TRP A 157 15.75 10.16 -16.31
N CYS A 158 16.13 10.34 -15.05
CA CYS A 158 15.94 11.61 -14.37
C CYS A 158 17.22 12.48 -14.49
N PRO A 159 17.21 13.59 -15.24
CA PRO A 159 18.39 14.43 -15.40
C PRO A 159 18.80 15.15 -14.10
N ASN A 160 17.85 15.45 -13.22
CA ASN A 160 18.12 16.07 -11.92
C ASN A 160 18.78 15.09 -10.96
N CYS A 161 18.24 13.88 -10.86
CA CYS A 161 18.79 12.82 -10.02
C CYS A 161 19.97 12.10 -10.67
N LYS A 162 20.22 12.27 -11.97
CA LYS A 162 21.29 11.63 -12.76
C LYS A 162 21.30 10.10 -12.63
N THR A 163 20.12 9.50 -12.72
CA THR A 163 19.95 8.04 -12.61
C THR A 163 18.74 7.57 -13.39
N VAL A 164 18.71 6.28 -13.71
CA VAL A 164 17.51 5.63 -14.26
C VAL A 164 16.47 5.37 -13.18
N LEU A 165 15.23 5.28 -13.61
CA LEU A 165 14.05 5.02 -12.78
C LEU A 165 13.30 3.81 -13.31
N ALA A 166 12.81 2.96 -12.42
CA ALA A 166 11.82 1.95 -12.78
C ALA A 166 10.50 2.64 -13.21
N ASN A 167 9.65 1.94 -13.94
CA ASN A 167 8.39 2.52 -14.44
C ASN A 167 7.48 2.97 -13.28
N GLU A 168 7.49 2.23 -12.19
CA GLU A 168 6.76 2.48 -10.95
C GLU A 168 7.21 3.75 -10.23
N GLN A 169 8.40 4.25 -10.57
CA GLN A 169 9.02 5.45 -9.98
C GLN A 169 8.79 6.71 -10.83
N VAL A 170 7.91 6.63 -11.83
CA VAL A 170 7.53 7.75 -12.69
C VAL A 170 6.03 7.98 -12.57
N THR A 171 5.64 9.17 -12.14
CA THR A 171 4.24 9.59 -11.99
C THR A 171 3.98 10.78 -12.89
N GLU A 172 3.04 10.66 -13.84
CA GLU A 172 2.67 11.73 -14.78
C GLU A 172 3.86 12.33 -15.55
N GLY A 173 4.88 11.51 -15.86
CA GLY A 173 6.09 11.94 -16.57
C GLY A 173 7.16 12.59 -15.68
N GLU A 174 6.93 12.64 -14.38
CA GLU A 174 7.85 13.21 -13.40
C GLU A 174 8.52 12.13 -12.54
N CYS A 175 9.71 12.44 -12.05
CA CYS A 175 10.42 11.63 -11.09
C CYS A 175 9.69 11.64 -9.73
N TRP A 176 9.31 10.48 -9.20
CA TRP A 176 8.62 10.33 -7.92
C TRP A 176 9.29 11.05 -6.74
N ARG A 177 10.59 11.33 -6.86
CA ARG A 177 11.42 11.90 -5.78
C ARG A 177 11.68 13.39 -5.89
N CYS A 178 12.09 13.87 -7.08
CA CYS A 178 12.49 15.28 -7.26
C CYS A 178 11.47 16.08 -8.07
N HIS A 179 10.40 15.45 -8.55
CA HIS A 179 9.36 16.04 -9.39
C HIS A 179 9.88 16.73 -10.65
N GLY A 180 11.12 16.40 -11.08
CA GLY A 180 11.66 16.85 -12.35
C GLY A 180 11.20 15.98 -13.50
N ALA A 181 11.08 16.58 -14.70
CA ALA A 181 10.70 15.86 -15.91
C ALA A 181 11.66 14.71 -16.22
N VAL A 182 11.10 13.57 -16.62
CA VAL A 182 11.83 12.33 -16.94
C VAL A 182 12.01 12.24 -18.45
N GLU A 183 13.21 11.84 -18.89
CA GLU A 183 13.56 11.62 -20.27
C GLU A 183 13.68 10.13 -20.60
N LYS A 184 13.48 9.73 -21.85
CA LYS A 184 13.82 8.39 -22.33
C LYS A 184 15.24 8.37 -22.86
N ARG A 185 16.02 7.33 -22.48
CA ARG A 185 17.37 7.08 -22.98
C ARG A 185 17.56 5.59 -23.24
N ASP A 186 18.24 5.24 -24.34
CA ASP A 186 18.64 3.85 -24.59
C ASP A 186 19.90 3.54 -23.80
N LEU A 187 19.77 2.68 -22.81
CA LEU A 187 20.87 2.25 -21.94
C LEU A 187 20.82 0.74 -21.72
N THR A 188 22.00 0.12 -21.60
CA THR A 188 22.09 -1.30 -21.22
C THR A 188 22.05 -1.41 -19.70
N GLN A 189 20.98 -2.02 -19.16
CA GLN A 189 20.66 -2.05 -17.74
C GLN A 189 20.28 -3.46 -17.27
N TRP A 190 20.24 -3.66 -15.96
CA TRP A 190 19.85 -4.90 -15.31
C TRP A 190 18.37 -4.89 -14.95
N TYR A 191 17.72 -6.04 -15.14
CA TYR A 191 16.30 -6.25 -14.86
C TYR A 191 16.08 -7.54 -14.07
N PHE A 192 15.09 -7.51 -13.15
CA PHE A 192 14.44 -8.72 -12.67
C PHE A 192 13.21 -9.01 -13.51
N LYS A 193 13.05 -10.27 -13.95
CA LYS A 193 11.92 -10.74 -14.75
C LYS A 193 10.68 -10.96 -13.88
N ILE A 194 10.17 -9.91 -13.29
CA ILE A 194 8.93 -9.96 -12.52
C ILE A 194 7.74 -10.36 -13.39
N THR A 195 7.82 -10.15 -14.70
CA THR A 195 6.80 -10.52 -15.67
C THR A 195 6.58 -12.03 -15.75
N ASP A 196 7.58 -12.85 -15.43
CA ASP A 196 7.45 -14.31 -15.39
C ASP A 196 6.48 -14.77 -14.27
N TYR A 197 6.23 -13.91 -13.27
CA TYR A 197 5.29 -14.12 -12.17
C TYR A 197 4.00 -13.29 -12.30
N ALA A 198 3.80 -12.57 -13.41
CA ALA A 198 2.68 -11.63 -13.56
C ALA A 198 1.30 -12.29 -13.35
N GLN A 199 1.09 -13.48 -13.91
CA GLN A 199 -0.17 -14.22 -13.75
C GLN A 199 -0.37 -14.65 -12.30
N GLU A 200 0.63 -15.24 -11.66
CA GLU A 200 0.55 -15.70 -10.27
C GLU A 200 0.35 -14.52 -9.30
N LEU A 201 1.07 -13.40 -9.51
CA LEU A 201 0.87 -12.17 -8.74
C LEU A 201 -0.55 -11.63 -8.86
N LEU A 202 -1.20 -11.82 -10.01
CA LEU A 202 -2.59 -11.40 -10.22
C LEU A 202 -3.57 -12.36 -9.55
N ASP A 203 -3.41 -13.66 -9.77
CA ASP A 203 -4.33 -14.70 -9.27
C ASP A 203 -4.34 -14.73 -7.74
N ASP A 204 -3.17 -14.58 -7.13
CA ASP A 204 -3.03 -14.64 -5.68
C ASP A 204 -3.52 -13.36 -4.95
N LEU A 205 -3.94 -12.32 -5.67
CA LEU A 205 -4.67 -11.20 -5.05
C LEU A 205 -5.98 -11.68 -4.37
N ASP A 206 -6.56 -12.76 -4.87
CA ASP A 206 -7.78 -13.35 -4.31
C ASP A 206 -7.55 -14.01 -2.94
N GLN A 207 -6.30 -14.33 -2.59
CA GLN A 207 -5.91 -14.90 -1.29
C GLN A 207 -5.66 -13.83 -0.23
N LEU A 208 -5.57 -12.55 -0.61
CA LEU A 208 -5.23 -11.44 0.25
C LEU A 208 -6.47 -10.83 0.93
N ASP A 209 -7.21 -11.64 1.69
CA ASP A 209 -8.44 -11.24 2.37
C ASP A 209 -8.22 -10.10 3.39
N GLY A 210 -7.04 -10.06 4.02
CA GLY A 210 -6.66 -9.04 5.00
C GLY A 210 -6.09 -7.75 4.41
N TRP A 211 -6.14 -7.58 3.08
CA TRP A 211 -5.62 -6.39 2.41
C TRP A 211 -6.74 -5.42 2.01
N PRO A 212 -6.50 -4.09 2.05
CA PRO A 212 -7.45 -3.10 1.53
C PRO A 212 -7.75 -3.35 0.05
N GLU A 213 -9.05 -3.36 -0.31
CA GLU A 213 -9.49 -3.60 -1.68
C GLU A 213 -8.86 -2.62 -2.68
N ARG A 214 -8.65 -1.37 -2.25
CA ARG A 214 -7.98 -0.34 -3.07
C ARG A 214 -6.56 -0.75 -3.46
N VAL A 215 -5.79 -1.38 -2.57
CA VAL A 215 -4.42 -1.85 -2.87
C VAL A 215 -4.45 -2.99 -3.87
N LYS A 216 -5.34 -3.96 -3.70
CA LYS A 216 -5.53 -5.07 -4.65
C LYS A 216 -5.90 -4.55 -6.03
N GLN A 217 -6.82 -3.58 -6.10
CA GLN A 217 -7.19 -2.95 -7.36
C GLN A 217 -6.03 -2.19 -8.02
N MET A 218 -5.20 -1.47 -7.23
CA MET A 218 -4.01 -0.80 -7.75
C MET A 218 -3.02 -1.81 -8.35
N GLN A 219 -2.76 -2.93 -7.68
CA GLN A 219 -1.87 -3.98 -8.20
C GLN A 219 -2.47 -4.65 -9.44
N SER A 220 -3.74 -5.03 -9.41
CA SER A 220 -4.43 -5.62 -10.57
C SER A 220 -4.36 -4.71 -11.79
N ASN A 221 -4.64 -3.43 -11.63
CA ASN A 221 -4.55 -2.44 -12.70
C ASN A 221 -3.11 -2.25 -13.20
N TRP A 222 -2.12 -2.31 -12.31
CA TRP A 222 -0.71 -2.19 -12.67
C TRP A 222 -0.20 -3.41 -13.44
N ILE A 223 -0.53 -4.61 -12.99
CA ILE A 223 -0.24 -5.86 -13.69
C ILE A 223 -0.94 -5.85 -15.05
N GLY A 224 -2.20 -5.41 -15.11
CA GLY A 224 -2.90 -5.05 -16.33
C GLY A 224 -2.97 -6.19 -17.33
N ARG A 225 -3.51 -7.35 -16.91
CA ARG A 225 -3.72 -8.52 -17.77
C ARG A 225 -4.76 -8.23 -18.85
N SER A 226 -4.40 -8.49 -20.09
CA SER A 226 -5.25 -8.31 -21.25
C SER A 226 -5.30 -9.61 -22.06
N GLU A 227 -6.48 -10.15 -22.27
CA GLU A 227 -6.71 -11.27 -23.17
C GLU A 227 -7.11 -10.76 -24.55
N GLY A 228 -6.59 -11.40 -25.61
CA GLY A 228 -6.86 -11.03 -26.98
C GLY A 228 -6.21 -12.00 -27.95
N ALA A 229 -5.80 -11.45 -29.08
CA ALA A 229 -5.07 -12.18 -30.12
C ALA A 229 -3.84 -11.40 -30.59
N GLU A 230 -2.77 -12.11 -30.86
CA GLU A 230 -1.76 -11.68 -31.80
C GLU A 230 -2.28 -11.98 -33.22
N VAL A 231 -2.21 -10.99 -34.09
CA VAL A 231 -2.72 -11.05 -35.47
C VAL A 231 -1.62 -10.61 -36.39
N ASP A 232 -1.36 -11.43 -37.40
CA ASP A 232 -0.29 -11.26 -38.35
C ASP A 232 -0.80 -10.57 -39.61
N PHE A 233 -0.27 -9.39 -39.93
CA PHE A 233 -0.51 -8.62 -41.12
C PHE A 233 0.69 -8.74 -42.07
N GLU A 234 0.48 -9.27 -43.26
CA GLU A 234 1.50 -9.38 -44.29
C GLU A 234 1.79 -8.01 -44.89
N LEU A 235 3.04 -7.58 -44.83
CA LEU A 235 3.50 -6.35 -45.45
C LEU A 235 3.64 -6.58 -46.96
N LEU A 236 2.95 -5.76 -47.77
CA LEU A 236 3.04 -5.86 -49.22
C LEU A 236 4.43 -5.40 -49.72
N PRO A 237 5.02 -6.13 -50.70
CA PRO A 237 6.29 -5.76 -51.27
C PRO A 237 6.29 -4.36 -51.87
N ALA A 238 7.40 -3.62 -51.70
CA ALA A 238 7.67 -2.39 -52.46
C ALA A 238 8.25 -2.74 -53.81
N GLU A 239 8.13 -1.83 -54.80
CA GLU A 239 8.79 -2.02 -56.10
C GLU A 239 10.30 -2.31 -55.91
N GLY A 240 10.73 -3.52 -56.32
CA GLY A 240 12.13 -3.96 -56.24
C GLY A 240 12.57 -4.59 -54.91
N LYS A 241 11.67 -4.83 -53.92
CA LYS A 241 11.94 -5.54 -52.65
C LYS A 241 10.93 -6.70 -52.55
N ASP A 242 11.45 -7.92 -52.35
CA ASP A 242 10.64 -9.09 -52.01
C ASP A 242 10.66 -9.17 -50.45
N ASP A 243 9.75 -8.48 -49.80
CA ASP A 243 9.87 -8.27 -48.36
C ASP A 243 9.31 -9.43 -47.56
N GLY A 244 8.25 -10.12 -48.00
CA GLY A 244 7.65 -11.30 -47.29
C GLY A 244 7.52 -11.11 -45.79
N GLN A 245 7.58 -9.87 -45.31
CA GLN A 245 7.64 -9.51 -43.87
C GLN A 245 6.24 -9.46 -43.27
N THR A 246 6.11 -9.97 -42.06
CA THR A 246 4.85 -9.92 -41.31
C THR A 246 4.99 -8.96 -40.14
N ILE A 247 3.98 -8.12 -39.93
CA ILE A 247 3.89 -7.25 -38.76
C ILE A 247 2.77 -7.79 -37.89
N THR A 248 3.15 -8.24 -36.66
CA THR A 248 2.21 -8.77 -35.69
C THR A 248 1.67 -7.65 -34.81
N VAL A 249 0.35 -7.58 -34.63
CA VAL A 249 -0.31 -6.71 -33.67
C VAL A 249 -0.99 -7.51 -32.57
N PHE A 250 -1.06 -6.95 -31.38
CA PHE A 250 -1.91 -7.47 -30.33
C PHE A 250 -3.20 -6.66 -30.24
N THR A 251 -4.35 -7.33 -30.19
CA THR A 251 -5.65 -6.69 -30.01
C THR A 251 -6.52 -7.46 -29.03
N THR A 252 -7.20 -6.73 -28.14
CA THR A 252 -8.25 -7.29 -27.27
C THR A 252 -9.61 -7.37 -27.98
N ARG A 253 -9.67 -6.84 -29.22
CA ARG A 253 -10.89 -6.72 -30.01
C ARG A 253 -10.71 -7.33 -31.43
N PRO A 254 -10.36 -8.62 -31.54
CA PRO A 254 -10.26 -9.27 -32.86
C PRO A 254 -11.61 -9.28 -33.62
N ASP A 255 -12.74 -9.14 -32.93
CA ASP A 255 -14.07 -9.00 -33.50
C ASP A 255 -14.22 -7.74 -34.39
N THR A 256 -13.35 -6.74 -34.22
CA THR A 256 -13.39 -5.51 -35.02
C THR A 256 -12.45 -5.50 -36.22
N LEU A 257 -11.71 -6.59 -36.50
CA LEU A 257 -10.72 -6.68 -37.58
C LEU A 257 -11.29 -6.31 -38.95
N PHE A 258 -12.57 -6.60 -39.24
CA PHE A 258 -13.24 -6.23 -40.49
C PHE A 258 -13.38 -4.71 -40.68
N GLY A 259 -13.29 -3.94 -39.60
CA GLY A 259 -13.33 -2.48 -39.60
C GLY A 259 -11.95 -1.81 -39.60
N CYS A 260 -10.87 -2.57 -39.65
CA CYS A 260 -9.52 -2.05 -39.77
C CYS A 260 -9.34 -1.36 -41.13
N SER A 261 -9.31 -0.02 -41.14
CA SER A 261 -9.22 0.80 -42.34
C SER A 261 -7.84 1.43 -42.54
N PHE A 262 -7.02 1.46 -41.53
CA PHE A 262 -5.60 1.83 -41.61
C PHE A 262 -4.80 1.12 -40.48
N PHE A 263 -3.50 1.09 -40.65
CA PHE A 263 -2.56 0.43 -39.78
C PHE A 263 -1.56 1.45 -39.26
N LEU A 264 -1.25 1.41 -37.94
CA LEU A 264 -0.46 2.44 -37.31
C LEU A 264 0.83 1.86 -36.72
N LEU A 265 1.91 2.60 -36.91
CA LEU A 265 3.19 2.37 -36.23
C LEU A 265 3.50 3.52 -35.27
N ALA A 266 4.09 3.18 -34.13
CA ALA A 266 4.64 4.17 -33.22
C ALA A 266 5.87 4.85 -33.86
N PRO A 267 6.07 6.15 -33.61
CA PRO A 267 7.23 6.87 -34.14
C PRO A 267 8.58 6.26 -33.75
N GLU A 268 8.64 5.58 -32.60
CA GLU A 268 9.83 4.90 -32.06
C GLU A 268 10.09 3.52 -32.69
N SER A 269 9.19 3.02 -33.51
CA SER A 269 9.33 1.70 -34.13
C SER A 269 10.55 1.64 -35.05
N LYS A 270 11.41 0.64 -34.85
CA LYS A 270 12.58 0.41 -35.71
C LYS A 270 12.22 0.13 -37.16
N LEU A 271 10.99 -0.31 -37.44
CA LEU A 271 10.47 -0.53 -38.80
C LEU A 271 10.28 0.77 -39.56
N VAL A 272 9.98 1.89 -38.89
CA VAL A 272 9.65 3.15 -39.54
C VAL A 272 10.75 3.62 -40.50
N PRO A 273 12.02 3.80 -40.07
CA PRO A 273 13.06 4.21 -41.02
C PRO A 273 13.32 3.16 -42.11
N GLU A 274 13.16 1.86 -41.84
CA GLU A 274 13.35 0.80 -42.87
C GLU A 274 12.28 0.85 -43.95
N LEU A 275 11.02 1.17 -43.60
CA LEU A 275 9.90 1.22 -44.54
C LEU A 275 9.96 2.41 -45.48
N VAL A 276 10.50 3.54 -45.00
CA VAL A 276 10.48 4.80 -45.79
C VAL A 276 11.81 5.16 -46.45
N ALA A 277 12.92 4.46 -46.12
CA ALA A 277 14.25 4.77 -46.63
C ALA A 277 14.31 4.81 -48.14
N GLY A 278 14.72 5.97 -48.70
CA GLY A 278 14.85 6.22 -50.12
C GLY A 278 13.52 6.41 -50.86
N THR A 279 12.41 6.56 -50.16
CA THR A 279 11.09 6.84 -50.74
C THR A 279 10.75 8.33 -50.68
N GLU A 280 9.75 8.76 -51.43
CA GLU A 280 9.21 10.14 -51.36
C GLU A 280 8.56 10.50 -50.03
N TYR A 281 8.22 9.50 -49.19
CA TYR A 281 7.58 9.66 -47.88
C TYR A 281 8.59 9.84 -46.76
N GLU A 282 9.89 9.57 -46.97
CA GLU A 282 10.92 9.57 -45.93
C GLU A 282 11.01 10.91 -45.20
N ALA A 283 11.02 12.00 -45.91
CA ALA A 283 11.19 13.34 -45.34
C ALA A 283 10.04 13.71 -44.37
N GLU A 284 8.79 13.44 -44.76
CA GLU A 284 7.60 13.75 -43.97
C GLU A 284 7.51 12.85 -42.73
N VAL A 285 7.72 11.54 -42.88
CA VAL A 285 7.67 10.57 -41.80
C VAL A 285 8.77 10.83 -40.75
N MET A 286 10.01 11.10 -41.21
CA MET A 286 11.10 11.37 -40.29
C MET A 286 10.96 12.71 -39.58
N ALA A 287 10.33 13.72 -40.17
CA ALA A 287 9.97 14.96 -39.51
C ALA A 287 8.94 14.75 -38.39
N LEU A 288 7.95 13.87 -38.62
CA LEU A 288 6.98 13.49 -37.62
C LEU A 288 7.66 12.72 -36.46
N VAL A 289 8.56 11.79 -36.76
CA VAL A 289 9.34 11.03 -35.73
C VAL A 289 10.15 12.00 -34.88
N GLU A 290 10.85 12.97 -35.47
CA GLU A 290 11.59 14.00 -34.74
C GLU A 290 10.67 14.87 -33.88
N SER A 291 9.52 15.27 -34.39
CA SER A 291 8.54 16.05 -33.60
C SER A 291 7.98 15.26 -32.43
N ALA A 292 7.63 14.00 -32.63
CA ALA A 292 7.11 13.12 -31.59
C ALA A 292 8.15 12.86 -30.50
N SER A 293 9.45 12.78 -30.84
CA SER A 293 10.53 12.57 -29.86
C SER A 293 10.69 13.70 -28.84
N LYS A 294 10.20 14.91 -29.17
CA LYS A 294 10.24 16.11 -28.31
C LYS A 294 9.10 16.17 -27.28
N VAL A 295 8.14 15.26 -27.37
CA VAL A 295 6.94 15.21 -26.52
C VAL A 295 6.91 13.90 -25.75
N SER A 296 6.57 13.94 -24.47
CA SER A 296 6.53 12.71 -23.65
C SER A 296 5.44 11.74 -24.17
N ALA A 297 5.69 10.42 -24.00
CA ALA A 297 4.73 9.39 -24.39
C ALA A 297 3.38 9.54 -23.68
N VAL A 298 3.40 9.99 -22.41
CA VAL A 298 2.20 10.26 -21.61
C VAL A 298 1.39 11.41 -22.22
N GLU A 299 2.05 12.51 -22.55
CA GLU A 299 1.40 13.67 -23.16
C GLU A 299 0.84 13.34 -24.55
N ARG A 300 1.55 12.52 -25.35
CA ARG A 300 1.08 12.06 -26.66
C ARG A 300 -0.15 11.15 -26.58
N ALA A 301 -0.26 10.35 -25.51
CA ALA A 301 -1.37 9.44 -25.28
C ALA A 301 -2.65 10.13 -24.74
N GLN A 302 -2.60 11.43 -24.38
CA GLN A 302 -3.77 12.16 -23.90
C GLN A 302 -4.84 12.30 -25.00
N GLY A 303 -6.09 12.04 -24.63
CA GLY A 303 -7.22 11.91 -25.55
C GLY A 303 -7.63 13.22 -26.26
N ASP A 304 -7.43 14.36 -25.62
CA ASP A 304 -7.87 15.70 -26.06
C ASP A 304 -6.87 16.42 -26.97
N ARG A 305 -5.70 15.83 -27.20
CA ARG A 305 -4.69 16.39 -28.10
C ARG A 305 -5.02 16.13 -29.58
N GLU A 306 -4.70 17.08 -30.44
CA GLU A 306 -4.77 16.90 -31.91
C GLU A 306 -3.78 15.81 -32.36
N LYS A 307 -4.27 14.83 -33.16
CA LYS A 307 -3.50 13.69 -33.66
C LYS A 307 -2.80 14.06 -34.94
N HIS A 308 -1.50 13.71 -35.04
CA HIS A 308 -0.72 13.92 -36.26
C HIS A 308 -0.16 12.60 -36.77
N GLY A 309 -0.08 12.45 -38.06
CA GLY A 309 0.45 11.26 -38.70
C GLY A 309 1.00 11.55 -40.09
N ALA A 310 1.79 10.61 -40.59
CA ALA A 310 2.34 10.63 -41.93
C ALA A 310 2.19 9.24 -42.59
N PHE A 311 1.81 9.22 -43.85
CA PHE A 311 1.69 7.98 -44.62
C PHE A 311 3.07 7.46 -45.01
N THR A 312 3.29 6.15 -44.87
CA THR A 312 4.59 5.52 -45.20
C THR A 312 4.74 5.12 -46.68
N GLY A 313 3.69 5.23 -47.48
CA GLY A 313 3.66 4.67 -48.84
C GLY A 313 3.49 3.15 -48.88
N ARG A 314 3.37 2.48 -47.71
CA ARG A 314 3.29 1.02 -47.61
C ARG A 314 1.89 0.55 -47.21
N TYR A 315 1.61 -0.70 -47.47
CA TYR A 315 0.34 -1.35 -47.17
C TYR A 315 0.56 -2.71 -46.53
N VAL A 316 -0.34 -3.11 -45.64
CA VAL A 316 -0.47 -4.46 -45.12
C VAL A 316 -1.74 -5.12 -45.60
N VAL A 317 -1.80 -6.46 -45.54
CA VAL A 317 -3.00 -7.23 -45.88
C VAL A 317 -3.75 -7.60 -44.61
N ASN A 318 -5.03 -7.22 -44.56
CA ASN A 318 -5.88 -7.63 -43.45
C ASN A 318 -6.15 -9.16 -43.54
N PRO A 319 -5.78 -9.96 -42.52
CA PRO A 319 -5.83 -11.42 -42.59
C PRO A 319 -7.25 -12.02 -42.69
N VAL A 320 -8.30 -11.26 -42.26
CA VAL A 320 -9.68 -11.79 -42.19
C VAL A 320 -10.47 -11.54 -43.49
N ASN A 321 -10.12 -10.52 -44.32
CA ASN A 321 -10.86 -10.18 -45.55
C ASN A 321 -9.95 -9.97 -46.78
N GLY A 322 -8.62 -10.01 -46.61
CA GLY A 322 -7.66 -9.88 -47.70
C GLY A 322 -7.51 -8.45 -48.24
N GLU A 323 -8.08 -7.45 -47.59
CA GLU A 323 -8.01 -6.06 -48.06
C GLU A 323 -6.66 -5.41 -47.75
N LYS A 324 -6.25 -4.51 -48.62
CA LYS A 324 -5.05 -3.68 -48.47
C LYS A 324 -5.34 -2.53 -47.52
N VAL A 325 -4.55 -2.42 -46.48
CA VAL A 325 -4.67 -1.43 -45.41
C VAL A 325 -3.43 -0.53 -45.42
N PRO A 326 -3.56 0.81 -45.55
CA PRO A 326 -2.42 1.72 -45.59
C PRO A 326 -1.73 1.82 -44.25
N VAL A 327 -0.40 1.85 -44.27
CA VAL A 327 0.45 1.96 -43.05
C VAL A 327 0.82 3.42 -42.82
N TRP A 328 0.47 3.93 -41.65
CA TRP A 328 0.77 5.27 -41.18
C TRP A 328 1.68 5.26 -39.94
N VAL A 329 2.45 6.30 -39.77
CA VAL A 329 3.09 6.61 -38.46
C VAL A 329 2.24 7.67 -37.79
N ALA A 330 1.89 7.47 -36.53
CA ALA A 330 1.03 8.41 -35.78
C ALA A 330 1.60 8.75 -34.42
N ASP A 331 1.55 10.03 -34.05
CA ASP A 331 2.16 10.55 -32.83
C ASP A 331 1.45 10.09 -31.52
N TYR A 332 0.18 9.68 -31.58
CA TYR A 332 -0.58 9.18 -30.43
C TYR A 332 -0.38 7.67 -30.15
N ILE A 333 0.36 6.97 -31.00
CA ILE A 333 0.76 5.58 -30.78
C ILE A 333 2.09 5.56 -30.02
N VAL A 334 2.18 4.74 -28.99
CA VAL A 334 3.37 4.59 -28.15
C VAL A 334 3.90 3.15 -28.23
N ALA A 335 5.23 3.01 -28.35
CA ALA A 335 5.87 1.70 -28.50
C ALA A 335 5.89 0.86 -27.20
N ASP A 336 5.65 1.49 -26.06
CA ASP A 336 5.75 0.84 -24.74
C ASP A 336 4.60 -0.15 -24.46
N TYR A 337 3.59 -0.25 -25.34
CA TYR A 337 2.49 -1.20 -25.20
C TYR A 337 2.32 -2.04 -26.48
N GLY A 338 2.27 -3.36 -26.31
CA GLY A 338 2.13 -4.29 -27.45
C GLY A 338 3.39 -4.38 -28.31
N THR A 339 3.20 -4.50 -29.61
CA THR A 339 4.27 -4.62 -30.62
C THR A 339 4.74 -3.26 -31.15
N GLY A 340 4.19 -2.13 -30.67
CA GLY A 340 4.40 -0.81 -31.26
C GLY A 340 3.70 -0.62 -32.60
N ALA A 341 2.84 -1.58 -32.97
CA ALA A 341 2.00 -1.57 -34.15
C ALA A 341 0.53 -1.78 -33.73
N VAL A 342 -0.40 -1.07 -34.37
CA VAL A 342 -1.82 -1.09 -34.01
C VAL A 342 -2.67 -1.16 -35.26
N MET A 343 -3.65 -2.05 -35.28
CA MET A 343 -4.76 -2.00 -36.24
C MET A 343 -5.72 -0.89 -35.82
N ALA A 344 -5.99 0.06 -36.70
CA ALA A 344 -6.90 1.16 -36.40
C ALA A 344 -8.34 0.84 -36.84
N VAL A 345 -9.27 1.04 -35.92
CA VAL A 345 -10.71 0.77 -36.13
C VAL A 345 -11.52 2.01 -35.75
N PRO A 346 -11.59 3.01 -36.65
CA PRO A 346 -12.17 4.32 -36.35
C PRO A 346 -13.66 4.29 -36.00
N CYS A 347 -14.41 3.28 -36.41
CA CYS A 347 -15.81 3.17 -36.01
C CYS A 347 -15.99 2.87 -34.51
N GLY A 348 -14.98 2.31 -33.82
CA GLY A 348 -15.07 1.87 -32.41
C GLY A 348 -13.99 2.41 -31.48
N ASP A 349 -13.09 3.28 -31.94
CA ASP A 349 -12.10 4.01 -31.13
C ASP A 349 -12.10 5.49 -31.48
N GLN A 350 -12.31 6.36 -30.51
CA GLN A 350 -12.44 7.80 -30.72
C GLN A 350 -11.14 8.44 -31.27
N ARG A 351 -9.97 7.97 -30.86
CA ARG A 351 -8.67 8.51 -31.34
C ARG A 351 -8.46 8.17 -32.81
N ASP A 352 -8.77 6.92 -33.19
CA ASP A 352 -8.72 6.47 -34.55
C ASP A 352 -9.77 7.20 -35.42
N PHE A 353 -10.95 7.48 -34.84
CA PHE A 353 -12.01 8.24 -35.47
C PHE A 353 -11.58 9.67 -35.84
N GLU A 354 -10.99 10.39 -34.86
CA GLU A 354 -10.48 11.75 -35.06
C GLU A 354 -9.35 11.77 -36.10
N PHE A 355 -8.47 10.77 -36.07
CA PHE A 355 -7.40 10.61 -37.06
C PHE A 355 -7.98 10.34 -38.44
N ALA A 356 -8.92 9.42 -38.57
CA ALA A 356 -9.57 9.09 -39.84
C ALA A 356 -10.28 10.31 -40.45
N ARG A 357 -10.98 11.11 -39.64
CA ARG A 357 -11.65 12.36 -40.09
C ARG A 357 -10.64 13.39 -40.56
N LYS A 358 -9.50 13.54 -39.89
CA LYS A 358 -8.45 14.48 -40.26
C LYS A 358 -7.78 14.15 -41.59
N TYR A 359 -7.54 12.86 -41.86
CA TYR A 359 -6.80 12.36 -43.01
C TYR A 359 -7.69 11.77 -44.13
N ASP A 360 -9.00 11.96 -43.99
CA ASP A 360 -10.02 11.47 -44.97
C ASP A 360 -9.92 9.95 -45.21
N LEU A 361 -9.71 9.18 -44.10
CA LEU A 361 -9.64 7.74 -44.14
C LEU A 361 -11.01 7.10 -43.90
N PRO A 362 -11.27 5.87 -44.42
CA PRO A 362 -12.56 5.21 -44.25
C PRO A 362 -12.95 4.95 -42.79
N ILE A 363 -14.24 5.18 -42.46
CA ILE A 363 -14.81 4.86 -41.13
C ILE A 363 -15.89 3.79 -41.33
N ILE A 364 -15.50 2.52 -41.20
CA ILE A 364 -16.31 1.36 -41.58
C ILE A 364 -17.15 0.91 -40.40
N PRO A 365 -18.49 0.94 -40.46
CA PRO A 365 -19.33 0.46 -39.39
C PRO A 365 -19.25 -1.07 -39.28
N ILE A 366 -18.86 -1.58 -38.11
CA ILE A 366 -18.64 -3.01 -37.82
C ILE A 366 -19.49 -3.52 -36.68
N ILE A 367 -19.72 -2.68 -35.65
CA ILE A 367 -20.59 -3.00 -34.53
C ILE A 367 -21.67 -1.94 -34.45
N LEU A 368 -22.92 -2.40 -34.38
CA LEU A 368 -24.08 -1.51 -34.28
C LEU A 368 -25.09 -2.07 -33.27
N GLY A 369 -25.71 -1.17 -32.50
CA GLY A 369 -26.89 -1.47 -31.71
C GLY A 369 -28.10 -1.70 -32.61
N GLU A 370 -29.08 -2.45 -32.18
CA GLU A 370 -30.30 -2.72 -32.96
C GLU A 370 -31.17 -1.47 -33.18
N ASP A 371 -30.92 -0.42 -32.38
CA ASP A 371 -31.57 0.90 -32.48
C ASP A 371 -30.86 1.88 -33.45
N ASP A 372 -29.68 1.53 -33.94
CA ASP A 372 -28.95 2.35 -34.90
C ASP A 372 -29.69 2.37 -36.27
N ALA A 373 -29.73 3.56 -36.87
CA ALA A 373 -30.42 3.76 -38.14
C ALA A 373 -29.88 2.90 -39.31
N LEU A 374 -28.59 2.55 -39.27
CA LEU A 374 -27.95 1.70 -40.28
C LEU A 374 -28.14 0.22 -40.00
N TYR A 375 -28.44 -0.19 -38.78
CA TYR A 375 -28.55 -1.59 -38.39
C TYR A 375 -29.55 -2.39 -39.28
N PRO A 376 -30.75 -1.92 -39.54
CA PRO A 376 -31.70 -2.67 -40.38
C PRO A 376 -31.19 -2.93 -41.81
N GLN A 377 -30.31 -2.06 -42.31
CA GLN A 377 -29.71 -2.19 -43.64
C GLN A 377 -28.52 -3.14 -43.66
N LEU A 378 -27.76 -3.23 -42.55
CA LEU A 378 -26.48 -3.91 -42.48
C LEU A 378 -26.51 -5.23 -41.68
N LYS A 379 -27.57 -5.52 -40.97
CA LYS A 379 -27.67 -6.68 -40.05
C LYS A 379 -27.46 -8.05 -40.69
N ASP A 380 -27.76 -8.17 -41.99
CA ASP A 380 -27.63 -9.41 -42.77
C ASP A 380 -26.50 -9.33 -43.83
N GLU A 381 -25.83 -8.18 -43.93
CA GLU A 381 -24.79 -7.96 -44.92
C GLU A 381 -23.45 -8.55 -44.48
N GLN A 382 -23.00 -9.56 -45.22
CA GLN A 382 -21.71 -10.20 -45.01
C GLN A 382 -20.55 -9.43 -45.69
N ASN A 383 -20.81 -8.83 -46.82
CA ASN A 383 -19.83 -8.07 -47.57
C ASN A 383 -19.89 -6.59 -47.20
N ARG A 384 -18.78 -5.88 -47.43
CA ARG A 384 -18.72 -4.44 -47.20
C ARG A 384 -19.53 -3.67 -48.25
N VAL A 385 -20.62 -3.05 -47.80
CA VAL A 385 -21.50 -2.19 -48.63
C VAL A 385 -21.44 -0.74 -48.19
N VAL A 386 -21.06 -0.46 -46.95
CA VAL A 386 -20.79 0.89 -46.44
C VAL A 386 -19.31 1.00 -46.06
N THR A 387 -18.59 1.89 -46.74
CA THR A 387 -17.12 2.06 -46.54
C THR A 387 -16.78 3.22 -45.62
N THR A 388 -17.72 4.14 -45.41
CA THR A 388 -17.54 5.25 -44.50
C THR A 388 -18.90 5.74 -43.98
N VAL A 389 -18.94 6.21 -42.76
CA VAL A 389 -20.11 6.80 -42.11
C VAL A 389 -19.79 8.25 -41.73
N ASP A 390 -20.82 9.10 -41.78
CA ASP A 390 -20.70 10.50 -41.38
C ASP A 390 -21.22 10.70 -39.96
N TRP A 391 -20.56 10.04 -39.01
CA TRP A 391 -20.84 10.16 -37.58
C TRP A 391 -20.10 11.37 -36.99
N GLU A 392 -20.61 11.89 -35.87
CA GLU A 392 -19.95 12.96 -35.11
C GLU A 392 -18.89 12.40 -34.17
N LYS A 393 -19.00 11.14 -33.74
CA LYS A 393 -18.08 10.42 -32.85
C LYS A 393 -18.10 8.92 -33.10
N SER A 394 -17.11 8.19 -32.58
CA SER A 394 -17.04 6.73 -32.65
C SER A 394 -18.22 6.06 -31.91
N TYR A 395 -18.58 4.85 -32.33
CA TYR A 395 -19.59 4.01 -31.71
C TYR A 395 -18.90 3.01 -30.74
N GLU A 396 -18.87 3.33 -29.48
CA GLU A 396 -18.16 2.53 -28.44
C GLU A 396 -19.09 1.61 -27.64
N ALA A 397 -20.40 1.62 -27.95
CA ALA A 397 -21.37 0.79 -27.23
C ALA A 397 -21.36 -0.68 -27.70
N GLU A 398 -21.99 -1.54 -26.91
CA GLU A 398 -22.21 -2.94 -27.29
C GLU A 398 -23.17 -3.04 -28.46
N GLY A 399 -23.04 -4.11 -29.28
CA GLY A 399 -23.87 -4.32 -30.43
C GLY A 399 -23.61 -5.65 -31.11
N LYS A 400 -24.15 -5.77 -32.33
CA LYS A 400 -23.94 -6.94 -33.19
C LYS A 400 -23.01 -6.58 -34.33
N LEU A 401 -22.22 -7.56 -34.74
CA LEU A 401 -21.34 -7.43 -35.90
C LEU A 401 -22.17 -7.25 -37.17
N VAL A 402 -21.75 -6.30 -38.00
CA VAL A 402 -22.28 -6.07 -39.35
C VAL A 402 -21.11 -6.07 -40.34
N GLN A 403 -21.36 -6.39 -41.60
CA GLN A 403 -20.34 -6.39 -42.68
C GLN A 403 -19.07 -7.21 -42.33
N SER A 404 -19.20 -8.24 -41.50
CA SER A 404 -18.10 -9.02 -40.92
C SER A 404 -18.05 -10.46 -41.42
N GLY A 405 -18.36 -10.66 -42.71
CA GLY A 405 -18.37 -12.01 -43.30
C GLY A 405 -19.32 -12.95 -42.57
N LYS A 406 -18.88 -14.18 -42.33
CA LYS A 406 -19.67 -15.22 -41.64
C LYS A 406 -19.99 -14.89 -40.18
N TYR A 407 -19.38 -13.87 -39.59
CA TYR A 407 -19.61 -13.44 -38.21
C TYR A 407 -20.70 -12.38 -38.06
N THR A 408 -21.24 -11.89 -39.18
CA THR A 408 -22.33 -10.90 -39.19
C THR A 408 -23.51 -11.42 -38.38
N GLY A 409 -24.07 -10.58 -37.51
CA GLY A 409 -25.16 -10.94 -36.59
C GLY A 409 -24.73 -11.50 -35.24
N MET A 410 -23.45 -11.88 -35.08
CA MET A 410 -22.92 -12.29 -33.76
C MET A 410 -22.78 -11.08 -32.83
N VAL A 411 -22.90 -11.29 -31.53
CA VAL A 411 -22.66 -10.26 -30.54
C VAL A 411 -21.16 -9.91 -30.53
N GLY A 412 -20.83 -8.63 -30.72
CA GLY A 412 -19.49 -8.08 -30.60
C GLY A 412 -19.18 -7.61 -29.18
N GLY A 413 -17.91 -7.44 -28.87
CA GLY A 413 -17.46 -7.00 -27.58
C GLY A 413 -16.30 -7.84 -27.04
N LYS A 414 -15.65 -7.36 -25.98
CA LYS A 414 -14.61 -8.14 -25.27
C LYS A 414 -15.22 -9.45 -24.77
N HIS A 415 -14.48 -10.55 -24.90
CA HIS A 415 -14.90 -11.89 -24.47
C HIS A 415 -16.22 -12.40 -25.09
N SER A 416 -16.60 -11.86 -26.26
CA SER A 416 -17.78 -12.30 -26.99
C SER A 416 -17.52 -13.60 -27.76
N PRO A 417 -18.57 -14.38 -28.09
CA PRO A 417 -18.43 -15.56 -28.96
C PRO A 417 -17.81 -15.25 -30.34
N ALA A 418 -17.97 -14.03 -30.85
CA ALA A 418 -17.33 -13.59 -32.07
C ALA A 418 -15.81 -13.53 -31.94
N VAL A 419 -15.30 -13.08 -30.81
CA VAL A 419 -13.85 -13.04 -30.50
C VAL A 419 -13.27 -14.45 -30.58
N ASP A 420 -13.86 -15.42 -29.88
CA ASP A 420 -13.38 -16.82 -29.86
C ASP A 420 -13.42 -17.46 -31.25
N ALA A 421 -14.50 -17.20 -32.00
CA ALA A 421 -14.67 -17.73 -33.37
C ALA A 421 -13.62 -17.19 -34.34
N ILE A 422 -13.35 -15.85 -34.26
CA ILE A 422 -12.36 -15.21 -35.15
C ILE A 422 -10.94 -15.65 -34.77
N ILE A 423 -10.62 -15.77 -33.49
CA ILE A 423 -9.32 -16.30 -33.02
C ILE A 423 -9.12 -17.73 -33.55
N GLY A 424 -10.12 -18.60 -33.38
CA GLY A 424 -10.03 -19.98 -33.86
C GLY A 424 -9.77 -20.09 -35.39
N ASP A 425 -10.37 -19.20 -36.20
CA ASP A 425 -10.13 -19.19 -37.62
C ASP A 425 -8.74 -18.59 -37.97
N LEU A 426 -8.28 -17.60 -37.24
CA LEU A 426 -6.93 -17.06 -37.42
C LEU A 426 -5.86 -18.11 -37.10
N GLU A 427 -6.04 -18.88 -35.99
CA GLU A 427 -5.18 -19.99 -35.64
C GLU A 427 -5.16 -21.08 -36.70
N ALA A 428 -6.33 -21.47 -37.21
CA ALA A 428 -6.47 -22.48 -38.25
C ALA A 428 -5.82 -22.04 -39.58
N ALA A 429 -5.81 -20.73 -39.87
CA ALA A 429 -5.18 -20.14 -41.02
C ALA A 429 -3.67 -19.86 -40.84
N GLY A 430 -3.11 -20.05 -39.62
CA GLY A 430 -1.73 -19.65 -39.28
C GLY A 430 -1.47 -18.15 -39.40
N LYS A 431 -2.51 -17.33 -39.19
CA LYS A 431 -2.46 -15.86 -39.29
C LYS A 431 -2.68 -15.12 -37.95
N GLY A 432 -2.59 -15.85 -36.86
CA GLY A 432 -2.73 -15.32 -35.51
C GLY A 432 -2.89 -16.42 -34.48
N LYS A 433 -2.92 -16.03 -33.22
CA LYS A 433 -3.11 -16.94 -32.10
C LYS A 433 -3.72 -16.21 -30.90
N LYS A 434 -4.40 -16.95 -30.01
CA LYS A 434 -4.82 -16.42 -28.71
C LYS A 434 -3.57 -16.00 -27.93
N SER A 435 -3.62 -14.85 -27.31
CA SER A 435 -2.49 -14.31 -26.53
C SER A 435 -2.98 -13.57 -25.29
N VAL A 436 -2.17 -13.65 -24.25
CA VAL A 436 -2.35 -12.87 -23.03
C VAL A 436 -1.15 -11.94 -22.90
N GLN A 437 -1.39 -10.69 -22.70
CA GLN A 437 -0.35 -9.71 -22.46
C GLN A 437 -0.56 -9.00 -21.11
N PHE A 438 0.53 -8.58 -20.53
CA PHE A 438 0.55 -7.84 -19.27
C PHE A 438 1.10 -6.43 -19.52
N ARG A 439 0.54 -5.43 -18.83
CA ARG A 439 1.10 -4.07 -18.81
C ARG A 439 2.36 -4.01 -17.97
N LEU A 440 2.43 -4.83 -16.92
CA LEU A 440 3.62 -4.98 -16.07
C LEU A 440 4.87 -5.18 -16.95
N ARG A 441 5.94 -4.51 -16.61
CA ARG A 441 7.26 -4.66 -17.24
C ARG A 441 8.25 -5.22 -16.25
N ASP A 442 9.34 -5.79 -16.76
CA ASP A 442 10.44 -6.25 -15.92
C ASP A 442 10.97 -5.10 -15.05
N TRP A 443 11.30 -5.43 -13.83
CA TRP A 443 11.77 -4.47 -12.84
C TRP A 443 13.20 -4.04 -13.13
N LEU A 444 13.38 -2.78 -13.55
CA LEU A 444 14.67 -2.16 -13.79
C LEU A 444 15.37 -1.89 -12.45
N ILE A 445 16.43 -2.65 -12.17
CA ILE A 445 17.13 -2.58 -10.88
C ILE A 445 18.42 -1.75 -10.90
N SER A 446 19.01 -1.46 -12.04
CA SER A 446 20.24 -0.64 -12.14
C SER A 446 20.03 0.78 -11.67
N ARG A 447 20.97 1.28 -10.85
CA ARG A 447 21.06 2.70 -10.44
C ARG A 447 22.49 3.17 -10.55
N GLN A 448 22.70 4.34 -11.16
CA GLN A 448 24.02 5.00 -11.30
C GLN A 448 24.29 5.80 -10.02
N ARG A 449 24.44 5.06 -8.90
CA ARG A 449 24.59 5.62 -7.57
C ARG A 449 25.69 4.91 -6.79
N TYR A 450 26.42 5.65 -5.99
CA TYR A 450 27.39 5.09 -5.06
C TYR A 450 26.69 4.45 -3.86
N TRP A 451 25.76 5.16 -3.21
CA TRP A 451 25.13 4.71 -1.97
C TRP A 451 23.95 3.75 -2.26
N GLY A 452 24.29 2.53 -2.62
CA GLY A 452 23.38 1.45 -2.96
C GLY A 452 24.06 0.09 -2.88
N ASN A 453 23.29 -0.99 -2.94
CA ASN A 453 23.82 -2.36 -2.93
C ASN A 453 24.51 -2.67 -4.27
N PRO A 454 25.86 -2.92 -4.30
CA PRO A 454 26.57 -3.23 -5.53
C PRO A 454 26.02 -4.47 -6.24
N ILE A 455 25.91 -4.41 -7.56
CA ILE A 455 25.54 -5.57 -8.38
C ILE A 455 26.76 -6.49 -8.50
N PRO A 456 26.69 -7.78 -8.09
CA PRO A 456 27.83 -8.69 -8.03
C PRO A 456 28.15 -9.32 -9.40
N ALA A 457 28.58 -8.47 -10.35
CA ALA A 457 28.92 -8.88 -11.72
C ALA A 457 30.30 -8.35 -12.15
N ILE A 458 30.96 -9.08 -13.04
CA ILE A 458 32.32 -8.80 -13.54
C ILE A 458 32.32 -8.91 -15.06
N TYR A 459 32.96 -7.96 -15.72
CA TYR A 459 33.19 -7.93 -17.17
C TYR A 459 34.61 -8.34 -17.48
N CYS A 460 34.79 -9.44 -18.20
CA CYS A 460 36.06 -9.97 -18.64
C CYS A 460 36.10 -10.06 -20.17
N ASP A 461 37.13 -9.50 -20.81
CA ASP A 461 37.26 -9.51 -22.28
C ASP A 461 37.32 -10.93 -22.84
N LYS A 462 37.84 -11.89 -22.07
CA LYS A 462 37.97 -13.30 -22.49
C LYS A 462 36.72 -14.13 -22.16
N CYS A 463 36.11 -13.91 -20.98
CA CYS A 463 35.05 -14.76 -20.45
C CYS A 463 33.63 -14.13 -20.59
N GLY A 464 33.56 -12.89 -21.04
CA GLY A 464 32.32 -12.12 -21.07
C GLY A 464 31.86 -11.70 -19.69
N LEU A 465 30.56 -11.70 -19.49
CA LEU A 465 29.89 -11.37 -18.21
C LEU A 465 30.00 -12.58 -17.26
N VAL A 466 30.55 -12.35 -16.06
CA VAL A 466 30.80 -13.38 -15.05
C VAL A 466 30.24 -12.95 -13.70
N PRO A 467 29.48 -13.81 -12.99
CA PRO A 467 29.03 -13.49 -11.63
C PRO A 467 30.22 -13.50 -10.65
N VAL A 468 30.15 -12.71 -9.61
CA VAL A 468 31.06 -12.81 -8.46
C VAL A 468 30.81 -14.16 -7.77
N PRO A 469 31.83 -14.94 -7.38
CA PRO A 469 31.65 -16.14 -6.58
C PRO A 469 30.95 -15.85 -5.24
N GLU A 470 30.09 -16.76 -4.80
CA GLU A 470 29.31 -16.56 -3.54
C GLU A 470 30.23 -16.43 -2.32
N GLU A 471 31.35 -17.12 -2.32
CA GLU A 471 32.38 -17.06 -1.28
C GLU A 471 33.09 -15.70 -1.19
N ASP A 472 33.07 -14.91 -2.27
CA ASP A 472 33.67 -13.57 -2.33
C ASP A 472 32.69 -12.44 -1.96
N LEU A 473 31.44 -12.78 -1.61
CA LEU A 473 30.47 -11.81 -1.14
C LEU A 473 30.73 -11.40 0.33
N PRO A 474 30.48 -10.12 0.66
CA PRO A 474 29.91 -9.06 -0.16
C PRO A 474 30.93 -8.32 -1.02
N VAL A 475 30.51 -7.87 -2.20
CA VAL A 475 31.20 -6.78 -2.92
C VAL A 475 30.92 -5.49 -2.14
N THR A 476 31.95 -4.99 -1.44
CA THR A 476 31.81 -3.83 -0.55
C THR A 476 32.04 -2.51 -1.26
N LEU A 477 31.30 -1.47 -0.83
CA LEU A 477 31.52 -0.11 -1.29
C LEU A 477 32.87 0.44 -0.80
N PRO A 478 33.61 1.18 -1.63
CA PRO A 478 34.85 1.84 -1.20
C PRO A 478 34.53 2.94 -0.19
N LYS A 479 35.35 3.06 0.87
CA LYS A 479 35.13 4.03 1.96
C LYS A 479 35.78 5.40 1.71
N ASP A 480 36.68 5.48 0.74
CA ASP A 480 37.52 6.62 0.43
C ASP A 480 37.09 7.42 -0.81
N ILE A 481 35.90 7.16 -1.32
CA ILE A 481 35.31 7.86 -2.48
C ILE A 481 34.98 9.33 -2.14
N ASP A 482 35.37 10.25 -3.02
CA ASP A 482 35.05 11.67 -2.91
C ASP A 482 33.90 12.07 -3.86
N LEU A 483 32.68 11.94 -3.37
CA LEU A 483 31.48 12.31 -4.12
C LEU A 483 31.39 13.81 -4.40
N SER A 484 32.03 14.65 -3.56
CA SER A 484 32.01 16.12 -3.72
C SER A 484 32.94 16.57 -4.87
N ALA A 485 33.97 15.78 -5.18
CA ALA A 485 34.81 15.96 -6.37
C ALA A 485 34.18 15.36 -7.64
N GLY A 486 32.99 14.73 -7.54
CA GLY A 486 32.31 14.09 -8.66
C GLY A 486 32.80 12.67 -8.97
N GLU A 487 33.53 12.03 -8.06
CA GLU A 487 33.94 10.65 -8.19
C GLU A 487 32.72 9.71 -8.15
N THR A 488 32.78 8.62 -8.91
CA THR A 488 31.74 7.59 -9.01
C THR A 488 32.39 6.20 -8.89
N LEU A 489 31.60 5.15 -8.68
CA LEU A 489 32.13 3.77 -8.67
C LEU A 489 32.86 3.44 -9.98
N ALA A 490 32.42 3.99 -11.11
CA ALA A 490 33.04 3.77 -12.41
C ALA A 490 34.42 4.45 -12.55
N THR A 491 34.61 5.59 -11.88
CA THR A 491 35.89 6.32 -11.90
C THR A 491 36.84 5.93 -10.77
N HIS A 492 36.33 5.23 -9.75
CA HIS A 492 37.13 4.74 -8.62
C HIS A 492 37.87 3.46 -9.04
N GLU A 493 39.13 3.61 -9.44
CA GLU A 493 39.92 2.56 -10.07
C GLU A 493 40.11 1.29 -9.22
N GLU A 494 40.29 1.44 -7.90
CA GLU A 494 40.46 0.31 -6.97
C GLU A 494 39.20 -0.53 -6.85
N PHE A 495 38.01 0.09 -6.93
CA PHE A 495 36.77 -0.64 -6.97
C PHE A 495 36.49 -1.24 -8.35
N ALA A 496 36.65 -0.47 -9.41
CA ALA A 496 36.26 -0.86 -10.76
C ALA A 496 37.16 -1.97 -11.36
N LYS A 497 38.47 -2.00 -11.03
CA LYS A 497 39.41 -3.03 -11.52
C LYS A 497 39.38 -4.25 -10.61
N CYS A 498 39.38 -5.44 -11.23
CA CYS A 498 39.42 -6.71 -10.51
C CYS A 498 40.06 -7.81 -11.36
N THR A 499 40.22 -8.97 -10.78
CA THR A 499 40.64 -10.19 -11.47
C THR A 499 39.41 -11.04 -11.81
N CYS A 500 39.35 -11.56 -13.02
CA CYS A 500 38.30 -12.48 -13.44
C CYS A 500 38.39 -13.80 -12.65
N PRO A 501 37.36 -14.22 -11.92
CA PRO A 501 37.39 -15.45 -11.13
C PRO A 501 37.42 -16.71 -12.01
N LYS A 502 37.07 -16.62 -13.30
CA LYS A 502 36.99 -17.73 -14.21
C LYS A 502 38.34 -17.99 -14.93
N CYS A 503 39.08 -16.96 -15.30
CA CYS A 503 40.33 -17.13 -16.08
C CYS A 503 41.59 -16.50 -15.46
N GLY A 504 41.45 -15.78 -14.33
CA GLY A 504 42.54 -15.10 -13.63
C GLY A 504 43.10 -13.86 -14.35
N GLY A 505 42.49 -13.45 -15.46
CA GLY A 505 42.90 -12.26 -16.23
C GLY A 505 42.33 -10.96 -15.68
N PRO A 506 42.80 -9.79 -16.19
CA PRO A 506 42.26 -8.49 -15.85
C PRO A 506 40.74 -8.41 -16.19
N ALA A 507 39.97 -7.76 -15.33
CA ALA A 507 38.54 -7.61 -15.50
C ALA A 507 38.05 -6.32 -14.82
N ARG A 508 36.80 -5.97 -15.02
CA ARG A 508 36.17 -4.82 -14.40
C ARG A 508 34.89 -5.25 -13.70
N ARG A 509 34.62 -4.70 -12.52
CA ARG A 509 33.35 -4.88 -11.81
C ARG A 509 32.22 -4.08 -12.48
N GLU A 510 31.02 -4.55 -12.29
CA GLU A 510 29.83 -3.71 -12.47
C GLU A 510 29.90 -2.51 -11.50
N THR A 511 29.52 -1.33 -11.99
CA THR A 511 29.58 -0.08 -11.22
C THR A 511 28.21 0.54 -10.95
N ASP A 512 27.15 -0.07 -11.47
CA ASP A 512 25.79 0.22 -11.06
C ASP A 512 25.49 -0.47 -9.71
N THR A 513 24.64 0.15 -8.92
CA THR A 513 24.08 -0.43 -7.72
C THR A 513 22.62 -0.82 -7.96
N MET A 514 22.07 -1.66 -7.10
CA MET A 514 20.66 -2.08 -7.19
C MET A 514 19.72 -0.98 -6.67
N ASP A 515 18.51 -0.95 -7.19
CA ASP A 515 17.39 -0.21 -6.64
C ASP A 515 17.23 -0.50 -5.14
N THR A 516 16.98 0.52 -4.34
CA THR A 516 16.82 0.39 -2.88
C THR A 516 15.72 -0.59 -2.50
N PHE A 517 14.66 -0.71 -3.32
CA PHE A 517 13.60 -1.69 -3.09
C PHE A 517 14.05 -3.14 -3.12
N THR A 518 15.21 -3.47 -3.71
CA THR A 518 15.79 -4.81 -3.61
C THR A 518 16.16 -5.17 -2.18
N CYS A 519 16.55 -4.19 -1.37
CA CYS A 519 16.84 -4.38 0.04
C CYS A 519 15.57 -4.54 0.88
N SER A 520 14.52 -3.76 0.59
CA SER A 520 13.27 -3.82 1.34
C SER A 520 12.35 -4.98 0.93
N SER A 521 12.66 -5.71 -0.16
CA SER A 521 11.80 -6.79 -0.66
C SER A 521 11.93 -8.12 0.11
N TRP A 522 12.82 -8.22 1.08
CA TRP A 522 13.05 -9.44 1.86
C TRP A 522 13.44 -9.20 3.33
N TYR A 523 13.51 -7.96 3.82
CA TYR A 523 13.96 -7.60 5.16
C TYR A 523 13.10 -8.22 6.28
N TYR A 524 11.81 -8.41 6.02
CA TYR A 524 10.86 -9.08 6.92
C TYR A 524 11.26 -10.54 7.20
N LEU A 525 11.93 -11.21 6.26
CA LEU A 525 12.51 -12.53 6.44
C LEU A 525 13.80 -12.46 7.27
N ARG A 526 14.65 -11.47 7.03
CA ARG A 526 15.89 -11.29 7.78
C ARG A 526 15.64 -11.08 9.26
N TYR A 527 14.59 -10.37 9.64
CA TYR A 527 14.21 -10.19 11.04
C TYR A 527 13.90 -11.48 11.78
N THR A 528 13.53 -12.55 11.10
CA THR A 528 13.27 -13.84 11.73
C THR A 528 14.56 -14.51 12.21
N ASP A 529 15.72 -14.17 11.61
CA ASP A 529 17.04 -14.73 11.93
C ASP A 529 18.18 -13.76 11.56
N PRO A 530 18.26 -12.57 12.22
CA PRO A 530 19.09 -11.46 11.74
C PRO A 530 20.60 -11.71 11.87
N HIS A 531 21.01 -12.62 12.74
CA HIS A 531 22.43 -12.92 13.02
C HIS A 531 22.97 -14.14 12.28
N ASN A 532 22.17 -14.73 11.39
CA ASN A 532 22.62 -15.87 10.58
C ASN A 532 23.75 -15.45 9.64
N THR A 533 24.88 -16.16 9.71
CA THR A 533 26.07 -15.89 8.85
C THR A 533 26.21 -16.87 7.69
N GLU A 534 25.44 -17.95 7.69
CA GLU A 534 25.50 -19.02 6.69
C GLU A 534 24.42 -18.88 5.61
N LEU A 535 23.27 -18.33 5.99
CA LEU A 535 22.10 -18.12 5.12
C LEU A 535 21.52 -16.72 5.34
N PRO A 536 20.73 -16.18 4.40
CA PRO A 536 20.00 -14.92 4.63
C PRO A 536 19.04 -15.01 5.81
N PHE A 537 18.51 -16.19 6.08
CA PHE A 537 17.70 -16.61 7.23
C PHE A 537 17.59 -18.14 7.24
N ALA A 538 17.35 -18.73 8.41
CA ALA A 538 17.06 -20.15 8.52
C ALA A 538 15.59 -20.41 8.07
N PRO A 539 15.35 -21.35 7.13
CA PRO A 539 14.00 -21.66 6.63
C PRO A 539 13.00 -22.00 7.73
N GLU A 540 13.39 -22.78 8.73
CA GLU A 540 12.53 -23.16 9.84
C GLU A 540 12.10 -21.97 10.72
N LYS A 541 12.97 -20.98 10.92
CA LYS A 541 12.63 -19.75 11.64
C LYS A 541 11.72 -18.85 10.81
N ALA A 542 12.02 -18.70 9.51
CA ALA A 542 11.15 -17.97 8.60
C ALA A 542 9.75 -18.57 8.55
N ASN A 543 9.63 -19.89 8.35
CA ASN A 543 8.33 -20.58 8.27
C ASN A 543 7.55 -20.54 9.59
N ARG A 544 8.23 -20.44 10.74
CA ARG A 544 7.55 -20.22 12.02
C ARG A 544 6.91 -18.84 12.11
N TRP A 545 7.66 -17.78 11.78
CA TRP A 545 7.22 -16.41 11.99
C TRP A 545 6.33 -15.87 10.87
N MET A 546 6.61 -16.29 9.63
CA MET A 546 5.90 -15.81 8.46
C MET A 546 4.55 -16.55 8.23
N PRO A 547 3.66 -15.98 7.43
CA PRO A 547 3.67 -14.60 6.96
C PRO A 547 3.52 -13.59 8.11
N VAL A 548 3.93 -12.33 7.89
CA VAL A 548 3.69 -11.23 8.83
C VAL A 548 2.21 -11.14 9.13
N ASP A 549 1.81 -11.21 10.39
CA ASP A 549 0.39 -11.22 10.77
C ASP A 549 -0.28 -9.86 10.61
N GLN A 550 0.44 -8.78 10.91
CA GLN A 550 -0.01 -7.42 10.69
C GLN A 550 1.12 -6.57 10.13
N TYR A 551 0.94 -6.09 8.92
CA TYR A 551 1.85 -5.18 8.24
C TYR A 551 1.24 -3.79 8.15
N ILE A 552 2.04 -2.74 8.40
CA ILE A 552 1.55 -1.36 8.50
C ILE A 552 2.47 -0.45 7.70
N GLY A 553 1.89 0.40 6.84
CA GLY A 553 2.68 1.34 6.04
C GLY A 553 1.83 2.18 5.09
N GLY A 554 2.49 3.01 4.27
CA GLY A 554 1.83 3.91 3.33
C GLY A 554 1.27 3.20 2.09
N ILE A 555 0.12 3.68 1.60
CA ILE A 555 -0.52 3.16 0.39
C ILE A 555 0.30 3.43 -0.88
N GLU A 556 1.20 4.40 -0.87
CA GLU A 556 2.11 4.74 -1.97
C GLU A 556 2.99 3.56 -2.39
N HIS A 557 3.19 2.60 -1.49
CA HIS A 557 3.95 1.38 -1.76
C HIS A 557 3.15 0.26 -2.44
N ALA A 558 1.88 0.47 -2.78
CA ALA A 558 0.99 -0.54 -3.33
C ALA A 558 1.57 -1.26 -4.57
N ILE A 559 2.13 -0.51 -5.52
CA ILE A 559 2.72 -1.02 -6.78
C ILE A 559 4.25 -1.02 -6.79
N LEU A 560 4.87 -0.65 -5.67
CA LEU A 560 6.32 -0.62 -5.45
C LEU A 560 6.70 -1.77 -4.49
N HIS A 561 7.10 -1.41 -3.28
CA HIS A 561 7.56 -2.34 -2.25
C HIS A 561 6.63 -3.54 -2.02
N LEU A 562 5.31 -3.35 -1.95
CA LEU A 562 4.36 -4.44 -1.70
C LEU A 562 4.32 -5.45 -2.86
N LEU A 563 4.38 -4.98 -4.11
CA LEU A 563 4.42 -5.85 -5.28
C LEU A 563 5.75 -6.60 -5.37
N TYR A 564 6.86 -5.90 -5.14
CA TYR A 564 8.20 -6.50 -5.17
C TYR A 564 8.41 -7.53 -4.04
N SER A 565 7.89 -7.28 -2.84
CA SER A 565 7.93 -8.23 -1.73
C SER A 565 7.18 -9.52 -2.05
N ARG A 566 6.03 -9.44 -2.70
CA ARG A 566 5.27 -10.59 -3.19
C ARG A 566 6.09 -11.39 -4.21
N PHE A 567 6.68 -10.71 -5.19
CA PHE A 567 7.55 -11.34 -6.18
C PHE A 567 8.74 -12.07 -5.51
N PHE A 568 9.48 -11.41 -4.62
CA PHE A 568 10.60 -12.03 -3.90
C PHE A 568 10.17 -13.24 -3.10
N THR A 569 9.05 -13.17 -2.39
CA THR A 569 8.50 -14.30 -1.61
C THR A 569 8.23 -15.51 -2.51
N LYS A 570 7.61 -15.32 -3.68
CA LYS A 570 7.32 -16.40 -4.63
C LYS A 570 8.59 -17.03 -5.18
N VAL A 571 9.59 -16.24 -5.53
CA VAL A 571 10.88 -16.78 -5.99
C VAL A 571 11.60 -17.55 -4.87
N LEU A 572 11.60 -17.04 -3.64
CA LEU A 572 12.20 -17.72 -2.49
C LEU A 572 11.45 -19.01 -2.13
N ARG A 573 10.13 -19.06 -2.29
CA ARG A 573 9.32 -20.29 -2.20
C ARG A 573 9.77 -21.30 -3.27
N ASP A 574 9.90 -20.89 -4.52
CA ASP A 574 10.34 -21.77 -5.62
C ASP A 574 11.79 -22.26 -5.43
N MET A 575 12.57 -21.54 -4.63
CA MET A 575 13.89 -21.97 -4.16
C MET A 575 13.81 -22.97 -3.01
N GLY A 576 12.65 -23.21 -2.43
CA GLY A 576 12.47 -24.06 -1.26
C GLY A 576 12.96 -23.43 0.05
N MET A 577 13.15 -22.12 0.09
CA MET A 577 13.59 -21.41 1.30
C MET A 577 12.44 -21.05 2.24
N VAL A 578 11.23 -20.93 1.71
CA VAL A 578 10.00 -20.67 2.45
C VAL A 578 8.87 -21.56 1.91
N ASP A 579 7.82 -21.80 2.70
CA ASP A 579 6.69 -22.68 2.37
C ASP A 579 5.34 -21.93 2.25
N PHE A 580 5.37 -20.61 2.08
CA PHE A 580 4.21 -19.75 1.91
C PHE A 580 4.34 -18.91 0.63
N ASP A 581 3.19 -18.43 0.13
CA ASP A 581 3.09 -17.71 -1.16
C ASP A 581 3.10 -16.19 -1.01
N GLU A 582 2.64 -15.67 0.13
CA GLU A 582 2.45 -14.24 0.35
C GLU A 582 3.14 -13.76 1.64
N PRO A 583 3.83 -12.62 1.62
CA PRO A 583 4.63 -12.16 2.76
C PRO A 583 3.80 -11.58 3.91
N PHE A 584 2.62 -11.00 3.62
CA PHE A 584 1.84 -10.21 4.59
C PHE A 584 0.39 -10.68 4.61
N LYS A 585 -0.08 -11.16 5.78
CA LYS A 585 -1.44 -11.67 5.96
C LYS A 585 -2.47 -10.54 6.00
N ASN A 586 -2.22 -9.53 6.83
CA ASN A 586 -3.07 -8.35 6.95
C ASN A 586 -2.24 -7.09 6.67
N LEU A 587 -2.79 -6.19 5.89
CA LEU A 587 -2.19 -4.91 5.57
C LEU A 587 -3.07 -3.76 6.08
N LEU A 588 -2.48 -2.86 6.85
CA LEU A 588 -3.09 -1.60 7.27
C LEU A 588 -2.36 -0.44 6.59
N CYS A 589 -3.06 0.27 5.71
CA CYS A 589 -2.56 1.51 5.15
C CYS A 589 -3.01 2.67 6.03
N GLN A 590 -2.07 3.28 6.77
CA GLN A 590 -2.41 4.41 7.61
C GLN A 590 -2.68 5.67 6.77
N GLY A 591 -3.66 6.46 7.25
CA GLY A 591 -3.95 7.78 6.67
C GLY A 591 -2.88 8.81 7.02
N MET A 592 -2.77 9.86 6.22
CA MET A 592 -1.82 10.95 6.45
C MET A 592 -2.17 11.79 7.68
N VAL A 593 -1.16 12.41 8.26
CA VAL A 593 -1.33 13.46 9.27
C VAL A 593 -1.19 14.81 8.58
N LEU A 594 -2.26 15.59 8.61
CA LEU A 594 -2.39 16.90 8.02
C LEU A 594 -2.16 17.99 9.09
N ASP A 595 -1.79 19.19 8.67
CA ASP A 595 -1.69 20.34 9.57
C ASP A 595 -3.08 20.83 10.05
N GLU A 596 -3.10 21.91 10.82
CA GLU A 596 -4.33 22.51 11.35
C GLU A 596 -5.29 23.08 10.27
N HIS A 597 -4.77 23.30 9.05
CA HIS A 597 -5.53 23.78 7.89
C HIS A 597 -6.01 22.67 6.98
N GLY A 598 -5.60 21.40 7.24
CA GLY A 598 -5.91 20.24 6.40
C GLY A 598 -4.92 20.04 5.23
N ASP A 599 -3.78 20.73 5.27
CA ASP A 599 -2.71 20.58 4.28
C ASP A 599 -1.71 19.49 4.66
N VAL A 600 -1.14 18.82 3.65
CA VAL A 600 -0.04 17.86 3.86
C VAL A 600 1.17 18.59 4.42
N MET A 601 1.70 18.08 5.53
CA MET A 601 2.90 18.63 6.17
C MET A 601 4.14 18.40 5.30
N SER A 602 4.93 19.45 5.08
CA SER A 602 6.23 19.34 4.43
C SER A 602 7.23 20.35 4.96
N LYS A 603 8.52 19.98 4.98
CA LYS A 603 9.59 20.87 5.42
C LYS A 603 9.69 22.11 4.53
N SER A 604 9.37 22.01 3.25
CA SER A 604 9.40 23.13 2.30
C SER A 604 8.29 24.14 2.53
N LYS A 605 7.14 23.73 3.06
CA LYS A 605 6.01 24.61 3.43
C LYS A 605 6.18 25.24 4.82
N GLY A 606 7.06 24.68 5.66
CA GLY A 606 7.27 25.16 7.04
C GLY A 606 6.12 24.85 7.99
N ASN A 607 5.21 23.92 7.63
CA ASN A 607 4.02 23.53 8.39
C ASN A 607 4.17 22.20 9.15
N VAL A 608 5.42 21.73 9.32
CA VAL A 608 5.70 20.47 10.02
C VAL A 608 5.60 20.67 11.52
N ILE A 609 4.82 19.80 12.16
CA ILE A 609 4.70 19.70 13.62
C ILE A 609 5.79 18.74 14.12
N SER A 610 6.62 19.25 15.03
CA SER A 610 7.72 18.49 15.64
C SER A 610 7.19 17.50 16.69
N PRO A 611 7.39 16.19 16.52
CA PRO A 611 7.08 15.22 17.57
C PRO A 611 7.83 15.50 18.88
N GLU A 612 9.08 15.93 18.78
CA GLU A 612 9.93 16.22 19.94
C GLU A 612 9.36 17.36 20.79
N ASP A 613 8.83 18.42 20.16
CA ASP A 613 8.22 19.55 20.89
C ASP A 613 6.91 19.12 21.56
N MET A 614 6.09 18.31 20.89
CA MET A 614 4.85 17.79 21.45
C MET A 614 5.10 16.85 22.64
N ILE A 615 6.08 15.95 22.53
CA ILE A 615 6.50 15.07 23.63
C ILE A 615 7.11 15.89 24.78
N ALA A 616 7.89 16.93 24.46
CA ALA A 616 8.42 17.84 25.47
C ALA A 616 7.33 18.64 26.20
N GLY A 617 6.23 18.97 25.56
CA GLY A 617 5.11 19.68 26.17
C GLY A 617 4.15 18.79 26.98
N TYR A 618 3.82 17.59 26.48
CA TYR A 618 2.71 16.78 26.98
C TYR A 618 3.10 15.37 27.40
N GLY A 619 4.31 14.91 27.07
CA GLY A 619 4.75 13.53 27.24
C GLY A 619 4.38 12.63 26.06
N ALA A 620 5.12 11.52 25.91
CA ALA A 620 4.93 10.56 24.83
C ALA A 620 3.56 9.87 24.89
N ASP A 621 3.10 9.48 26.08
CA ASP A 621 1.83 8.78 26.25
C ASP A 621 0.61 9.62 25.86
N ALA A 622 0.64 10.94 26.13
CA ALA A 622 -0.42 11.84 25.69
C ALA A 622 -0.47 11.99 24.16
N VAL A 623 0.70 12.08 23.52
CA VAL A 623 0.80 12.15 22.05
C VAL A 623 0.33 10.86 21.41
N ARG A 624 0.71 9.70 21.92
CA ARG A 624 0.27 8.37 21.48
C ARG A 624 -1.26 8.24 21.56
N ALA A 625 -1.83 8.53 22.73
CA ALA A 625 -3.27 8.45 22.96
C ALA A 625 -4.05 9.42 22.05
N TYR A 626 -3.55 10.63 21.85
CA TYR A 626 -4.17 11.63 20.98
C TYR A 626 -4.21 11.17 19.52
N ILE A 627 -3.07 10.69 18.97
CA ILE A 627 -2.97 10.32 17.55
C ILE A 627 -3.83 9.09 17.21
N LEU A 628 -4.04 8.20 18.19
CA LEU A 628 -4.93 7.04 18.04
C LEU A 628 -6.41 7.39 18.21
N PHE A 629 -6.72 8.41 19.01
CA PHE A 629 -8.10 8.82 19.31
C PHE A 629 -8.75 9.64 18.20
N MET A 630 -7.98 10.51 17.53
CA MET A 630 -8.54 11.53 16.63
C MET A 630 -9.19 10.99 15.37
N ALA A 631 -8.70 9.86 14.85
CA ALA A 631 -9.21 9.27 13.62
C ALA A 631 -8.98 7.75 13.57
N PRO A 632 -9.83 6.99 12.85
CA PRO A 632 -9.51 5.61 12.49
C PRO A 632 -8.16 5.52 11.78
N PRO A 633 -7.39 4.42 11.93
CA PRO A 633 -6.04 4.31 11.39
C PRO A 633 -5.92 4.56 9.88
N ASP A 634 -6.92 4.15 9.10
CA ASP A 634 -6.97 4.27 7.63
C ASP A 634 -7.43 5.65 7.12
N LYS A 635 -7.88 6.55 8.01
CA LYS A 635 -8.37 7.88 7.66
C LYS A 635 -7.32 8.95 7.92
N GLU A 636 -7.39 10.04 7.17
CA GLU A 636 -6.58 11.22 7.43
C GLU A 636 -6.87 11.80 8.82
N LEU A 637 -5.84 12.37 9.45
CA LEU A 637 -5.92 13.03 10.74
C LEU A 637 -5.51 14.49 10.57
N GLN A 638 -6.43 15.41 10.80
CA GLN A 638 -6.11 16.83 10.88
C GLN A 638 -5.64 17.18 12.30
N TRP A 639 -4.47 17.80 12.39
CA TRP A 639 -3.85 18.14 13.68
C TRP A 639 -4.66 19.21 14.43
N ASN A 640 -4.80 19.01 15.74
CA ASN A 640 -5.45 19.96 16.63
C ASN A 640 -4.80 19.90 18.01
N GLU A 641 -4.11 20.99 18.40
CA GLU A 641 -3.36 21.03 19.66
C GLU A 641 -4.28 21.06 20.90
N ASP A 642 -5.48 21.65 20.79
CA ASP A 642 -6.49 21.62 21.88
C ASP A 642 -6.93 20.20 22.18
N GLY A 643 -7.01 19.34 21.16
CA GLY A 643 -7.29 17.91 21.31
C GLY A 643 -6.19 17.16 22.09
N LEU A 644 -4.93 17.49 21.82
CA LEU A 644 -3.79 16.93 22.55
C LEU A 644 -3.81 17.38 24.03
N ALA A 645 -4.05 18.66 24.28
CA ALA A 645 -4.21 19.20 25.65
C ALA A 645 -5.40 18.55 26.39
N GLY A 646 -6.50 18.24 25.65
CA GLY A 646 -7.65 17.49 26.16
C GLY A 646 -7.27 16.08 26.58
N MET A 647 -6.47 15.38 25.77
CA MET A 647 -6.00 14.02 26.10
C MET A 647 -5.07 14.00 27.29
N TYR A 648 -4.15 14.96 27.41
CA TYR A 648 -3.30 15.12 28.59
C TYR A 648 -4.13 15.34 29.87
N LYS A 649 -5.20 16.16 29.80
CA LYS A 649 -6.13 16.38 30.93
C LYS A 649 -6.88 15.08 31.27
N PHE A 650 -7.29 14.28 30.28
CA PHE A 650 -7.92 12.99 30.50
C PHE A 650 -7.00 12.04 31.27
N LEU A 651 -5.75 11.88 30.84
CA LEU A 651 -4.77 11.01 31.53
C LEU A 651 -4.53 11.48 32.98
N ASN A 652 -4.42 12.78 33.23
CA ASN A 652 -4.33 13.34 34.57
C ASN A 652 -5.55 13.06 35.44
N ARG A 653 -6.75 13.08 34.84
CA ARG A 653 -8.00 12.75 35.54
C ARG A 653 -8.01 11.27 35.94
N VAL A 654 -7.70 10.37 35.02
CA VAL A 654 -7.68 8.92 35.31
C VAL A 654 -6.57 8.57 36.29
N TRP A 655 -5.41 9.25 36.21
CA TRP A 655 -4.33 9.12 37.20
C TRP A 655 -4.82 9.33 38.63
N ARG A 656 -5.56 10.43 38.87
CA ARG A 656 -6.14 10.71 40.20
C ARG A 656 -7.21 9.70 40.59
N MET A 657 -8.03 9.25 39.66
CA MET A 657 -9.04 8.22 39.91
C MET A 657 -8.42 6.91 40.38
N VAL A 658 -7.35 6.43 39.72
CA VAL A 658 -6.63 5.22 40.13
C VAL A 658 -6.06 5.37 41.53
N GLY A 659 -5.48 6.53 41.85
CA GLY A 659 -4.99 6.84 43.17
C GLY A 659 -6.08 6.84 44.26
N ASP A 660 -7.24 7.37 43.96
CA ASP A 660 -8.40 7.38 44.88
C ASP A 660 -8.99 5.96 45.09
N LEU A 661 -9.12 5.19 43.99
CA LEU A 661 -9.53 3.78 44.05
C LEU A 661 -8.57 2.94 44.89
N ALA A 662 -7.25 3.15 44.78
CA ALA A 662 -6.21 2.47 45.54
C ALA A 662 -6.09 2.97 47.01
N GLY A 663 -6.80 4.01 47.41
CA GLY A 663 -6.74 4.60 48.72
C GLY A 663 -5.45 5.35 49.04
N VAL A 664 -4.68 5.74 48.03
CA VAL A 664 -3.41 6.50 48.12
C VAL A 664 -3.55 7.96 47.68
N ALA A 665 -4.77 8.41 47.40
CA ALA A 665 -5.09 9.81 47.11
C ALA A 665 -4.78 10.70 48.31
N GLY A 666 -4.30 11.92 48.06
CA GLY A 666 -4.10 12.94 49.09
C GLY A 666 -5.40 13.55 49.61
N GLU A 667 -5.33 14.78 50.13
CA GLU A 667 -6.49 15.50 50.69
C GLU A 667 -7.58 15.83 49.64
N ASP A 668 -7.27 15.78 48.33
CA ASP A 668 -8.18 16.03 47.23
C ASP A 668 -8.87 14.72 46.77
N THR A 669 -9.79 14.19 47.55
CA THR A 669 -10.67 13.08 47.12
C THR A 669 -11.73 13.57 46.13
N LEU A 670 -12.18 12.69 45.22
CA LEU A 670 -13.24 13.00 44.25
C LEU A 670 -14.66 12.91 44.86
N TYR A 671 -14.79 12.42 46.10
CA TYR A 671 -16.08 12.27 46.79
C TYR A 671 -16.82 13.63 46.96
N GLN A 672 -18.11 13.60 46.74
CA GLN A 672 -19.00 14.75 46.88
C GLN A 672 -20.24 14.34 47.70
N GLU A 673 -20.43 14.93 48.86
CA GLU A 673 -21.63 14.70 49.67
C GLU A 673 -22.89 15.20 48.95
N GLY A 674 -23.93 14.38 48.87
CA GLY A 674 -25.22 14.74 48.23
C GLY A 674 -25.27 14.50 46.75
N GLY A 675 -24.46 13.55 46.21
CA GLY A 675 -24.52 13.08 44.84
C GLY A 675 -25.92 12.54 44.43
N LYS A 676 -26.16 12.42 43.11
CA LYS A 676 -27.43 11.94 42.56
C LYS A 676 -27.65 10.43 42.75
N LEU A 677 -26.57 9.66 42.91
CA LEU A 677 -26.59 8.20 43.07
C LEU A 677 -26.14 7.82 44.46
N THR A 678 -26.67 6.73 44.99
CA THR A 678 -26.12 6.04 46.18
C THR A 678 -24.87 5.21 45.77
N ALA A 679 -23.99 4.88 46.72
CA ALA A 679 -22.83 4.02 46.48
C ALA A 679 -23.21 2.69 45.81
N ALA A 680 -24.32 2.06 46.24
CA ALA A 680 -24.78 0.79 45.67
C ALA A 680 -25.28 0.93 44.19
N GLU A 681 -26.03 2.01 43.87
CA GLU A 681 -26.45 2.28 42.49
C GLU A 681 -25.27 2.55 41.59
N ALA A 682 -24.34 3.39 41.98
CA ALA A 682 -23.12 3.70 41.23
C ALA A 682 -22.22 2.44 41.03
N ALA A 683 -22.10 1.61 42.08
CA ALA A 683 -21.36 0.34 41.98
C ALA A 683 -21.99 -0.62 40.94
N LYS A 684 -23.34 -0.74 40.94
CA LYS A 684 -24.05 -1.58 39.96
C LYS A 684 -23.81 -1.10 38.53
N VAL A 685 -23.86 0.19 38.28
CA VAL A 685 -23.56 0.77 36.97
C VAL A 685 -22.12 0.50 36.59
N LEU A 686 -21.18 0.70 37.52
CA LEU A 686 -19.74 0.52 37.26
C LEU A 686 -19.37 -0.93 36.94
N VAL A 687 -19.96 -1.91 37.62
CA VAL A 687 -19.77 -3.36 37.32
C VAL A 687 -20.22 -3.66 35.90
N ARG A 688 -21.41 -3.17 35.48
CA ARG A 688 -21.89 -3.36 34.12
C ARG A 688 -20.96 -2.71 33.09
N GLU A 689 -20.60 -1.44 33.28
CA GLU A 689 -19.73 -0.70 32.36
C GLU A 689 -18.32 -1.34 32.27
N ARG A 690 -17.76 -1.84 33.38
CA ARG A 690 -16.50 -2.58 33.40
C ARG A 690 -16.53 -3.76 32.42
N HIS A 691 -17.56 -4.60 32.44
CA HIS A 691 -17.66 -5.76 31.57
C HIS A 691 -17.99 -5.37 30.13
N ARG A 692 -18.88 -4.40 29.93
CA ARG A 692 -19.23 -3.87 28.61
C ARG A 692 -18.02 -3.27 27.90
N VAL A 693 -17.26 -2.42 28.59
CA VAL A 693 -16.11 -1.72 28.01
C VAL A 693 -14.97 -2.70 27.72
N CYS A 694 -14.66 -3.65 28.60
CA CYS A 694 -13.65 -4.68 28.32
C CYS A 694 -13.99 -5.46 27.04
N GLY A 695 -15.25 -5.88 26.86
CA GLY A 695 -15.69 -6.56 25.65
C GLY A 695 -15.59 -5.68 24.40
N LYS A 696 -16.01 -4.41 24.51
CA LYS A 696 -15.95 -3.43 23.41
C LYS A 696 -14.49 -3.14 22.99
N VAL A 697 -13.57 -2.98 23.95
CA VAL A 697 -12.16 -2.72 23.66
C VAL A 697 -11.51 -3.92 22.96
N VAL A 698 -11.82 -5.16 23.35
CA VAL A 698 -11.36 -6.36 22.65
C VAL A 698 -11.82 -6.34 21.19
N GLU A 699 -13.12 -6.12 20.97
CA GLU A 699 -13.68 -6.05 19.60
C GLU A 699 -13.03 -4.95 18.76
N ASP A 700 -12.82 -3.78 19.35
CA ASP A 700 -12.23 -2.64 18.67
C ASP A 700 -10.74 -2.85 18.36
N PHE A 701 -9.97 -3.39 19.29
CA PHE A 701 -8.55 -3.67 19.08
C PHE A 701 -8.33 -4.77 18.03
N ASP A 702 -9.15 -5.82 18.03
CA ASP A 702 -9.10 -6.88 17.03
C ASP A 702 -9.41 -6.36 15.60
N ARG A 703 -10.09 -5.19 15.51
CA ARG A 703 -10.41 -4.49 14.24
C ARG A 703 -9.56 -3.26 14.00
N ASN A 704 -8.59 -2.97 14.84
CA ASN A 704 -7.76 -1.76 14.80
C ASN A 704 -8.56 -0.44 14.95
N ASN A 705 -9.72 -0.45 15.62
CA ASN A 705 -10.57 0.72 15.88
C ASN A 705 -10.15 1.42 17.19
N PHE A 706 -8.92 1.89 17.29
CA PHE A 706 -8.37 2.45 18.55
C PHE A 706 -9.13 3.68 19.04
N ASN A 707 -9.65 4.50 18.14
CA ASN A 707 -10.42 5.71 18.50
C ASN A 707 -11.69 5.37 19.28
N THR A 708 -12.44 4.36 18.87
CA THR A 708 -13.65 3.90 19.57
C THR A 708 -13.33 3.14 20.85
N ALA A 709 -12.22 2.40 20.87
CA ALA A 709 -11.71 1.77 22.08
C ALA A 709 -11.38 2.80 23.17
N ILE A 710 -10.64 3.88 22.82
CA ILE A 710 -10.33 4.97 23.74
C ILE A 710 -11.60 5.67 24.22
N ALA A 711 -12.57 5.91 23.32
CA ALA A 711 -13.86 6.48 23.69
C ALA A 711 -14.59 5.58 24.72
N ALA A 712 -14.61 4.26 24.53
CA ALA A 712 -15.19 3.32 25.50
C ALA A 712 -14.46 3.36 26.86
N ILE A 713 -13.12 3.47 26.85
CA ILE A 713 -12.36 3.64 28.11
C ILE A 713 -12.73 4.97 28.80
N MET A 714 -12.98 6.04 28.04
CA MET A 714 -13.47 7.31 28.61
C MET A 714 -14.85 7.16 29.25
N GLU A 715 -15.73 6.34 28.70
CA GLU A 715 -17.03 6.01 29.31
C GLU A 715 -16.87 5.28 30.63
N LEU A 716 -15.96 4.27 30.69
CA LEU A 716 -15.63 3.60 31.94
C LEU A 716 -15.05 4.57 32.98
N ALA A 717 -14.17 5.48 32.57
CA ALA A 717 -13.64 6.51 33.45
C ALA A 717 -14.73 7.45 33.97
N ASN A 718 -15.76 7.78 33.19
CA ASN A 718 -16.90 8.58 33.65
C ASN A 718 -17.72 7.82 34.71
N ALA A 719 -18.07 6.55 34.45
CA ALA A 719 -18.76 5.71 35.42
C ALA A 719 -17.94 5.53 36.73
N THR A 720 -16.61 5.44 36.60
CA THR A 720 -15.69 5.42 37.75
C THR A 720 -15.74 6.73 38.54
N GLY A 721 -15.80 7.87 37.83
CA GLY A 721 -15.99 9.20 38.47
C GLY A 721 -17.30 9.27 39.27
N ASP A 722 -18.41 8.82 38.71
CA ASP A 722 -19.71 8.80 39.38
C ASP A 722 -19.68 7.90 40.64
N PHE A 723 -18.98 6.75 40.56
CA PHE A 723 -18.79 5.86 41.71
C PHE A 723 -17.95 6.53 42.79
N LEU A 724 -16.84 7.16 42.46
CA LEU A 724 -15.97 7.86 43.37
C LEU A 724 -16.67 9.08 44.04
N HIS A 725 -17.56 9.74 43.30
CA HIS A 725 -18.42 10.81 43.88
C HIS A 725 -19.46 10.29 44.85
N ALA A 726 -20.02 9.08 44.62
CA ALA A 726 -21.09 8.50 45.39
C ALA A 726 -20.62 7.73 46.64
N ALA A 727 -19.41 7.18 46.63
CA ALA A 727 -18.86 6.34 47.71
C ALA A 727 -17.61 6.99 48.28
N SER A 728 -17.65 7.36 49.59
CA SER A 728 -16.47 7.90 50.30
C SER A 728 -15.35 6.87 50.41
N ALA A 729 -14.11 7.33 50.67
CA ALA A 729 -12.98 6.46 50.89
C ALA A 729 -13.16 5.52 52.09
N GLU A 730 -13.77 6.06 53.18
CA GLU A 730 -14.09 5.26 54.35
C GLU A 730 -15.15 4.19 54.06
N GLU A 731 -16.18 4.53 53.26
CA GLU A 731 -17.22 3.57 52.89
C GLU A 731 -16.68 2.47 51.99
N ARG A 732 -15.84 2.82 50.99
CA ARG A 732 -15.14 1.83 50.15
C ARG A 732 -14.21 0.93 50.95
N ALA A 733 -13.52 1.48 51.92
CA ALA A 733 -12.63 0.69 52.77
C ALA A 733 -13.37 -0.24 53.75
N ALA A 734 -14.52 0.19 54.25
CA ALA A 734 -15.34 -0.56 55.23
C ALA A 734 -16.19 -1.65 54.60
N ASN A 735 -16.62 -1.49 53.32
CA ASN A 735 -17.42 -2.46 52.60
C ASN A 735 -16.55 -3.36 51.72
N ALA A 736 -16.56 -4.67 51.94
CA ALA A 736 -15.71 -5.64 51.25
C ALA A 736 -15.99 -5.68 49.72
N GLU A 737 -17.25 -5.54 49.29
CA GLU A 737 -17.64 -5.55 47.90
C GLU A 737 -17.17 -4.28 47.16
N LEU A 738 -17.36 -3.11 47.77
CA LEU A 738 -16.91 -1.83 47.24
C LEU A 738 -15.38 -1.76 47.16
N LYS A 739 -14.69 -2.33 48.18
CA LYS A 739 -13.24 -2.43 48.19
C LYS A 739 -12.71 -3.33 47.05
N ALA A 740 -13.32 -4.49 46.86
CA ALA A 740 -12.94 -5.40 45.77
C ALA A 740 -13.19 -4.78 44.41
N LEU A 741 -14.36 -4.10 44.23
CA LEU A 741 -14.67 -3.37 43.02
C LEU A 741 -13.66 -2.26 42.73
N SER A 742 -13.29 -1.47 43.76
CA SER A 742 -12.29 -0.40 43.59
C SER A 742 -10.94 -0.95 43.11
N ALA A 743 -10.47 -2.07 43.67
CA ALA A 743 -9.22 -2.72 43.27
C ALA A 743 -9.32 -3.23 41.81
N ASP A 744 -10.42 -3.93 41.45
CA ASP A 744 -10.61 -4.45 40.09
C ASP A 744 -10.65 -3.33 39.03
N ILE A 745 -11.39 -2.24 39.31
CA ILE A 745 -11.50 -1.11 38.38
C ILE A 745 -10.17 -0.38 38.21
N ALA A 746 -9.39 -0.22 39.27
CA ALA A 746 -8.06 0.39 39.20
C ALA A 746 -7.12 -0.42 38.28
N GLU A 747 -7.06 -1.74 38.48
CA GLU A 747 -6.27 -2.62 37.59
C GLU A 747 -6.78 -2.63 36.16
N VAL A 748 -8.11 -2.70 35.96
CA VAL A 748 -8.70 -2.71 34.60
C VAL A 748 -8.39 -1.44 33.84
N LEU A 749 -8.54 -0.25 34.45
CA LEU A 749 -8.20 1.03 33.79
C LEU A 749 -6.74 1.08 33.36
N VAL A 750 -5.83 0.63 34.25
CA VAL A 750 -4.39 0.59 33.95
C VAL A 750 -4.07 -0.40 32.83
N LYS A 751 -4.63 -1.62 32.88
CA LYS A 751 -4.43 -2.64 31.83
C LYS A 751 -4.99 -2.23 30.48
N LEU A 752 -6.21 -1.66 30.41
CA LEU A 752 -6.82 -1.22 29.16
C LEU A 752 -6.04 -0.08 28.49
N LEU A 753 -5.44 0.82 29.27
CA LEU A 753 -4.61 1.92 28.76
C LEU A 753 -3.16 1.52 28.47
N SER A 754 -2.68 0.38 28.97
CA SER A 754 -1.25 0.04 28.92
C SER A 754 -0.67 -0.09 27.49
N PRO A 755 -1.39 -0.60 26.45
CA PRO A 755 -0.83 -0.59 25.11
C PRO A 755 -0.74 0.83 24.51
N ILE A 756 -1.62 1.72 24.93
CA ILE A 756 -1.74 3.09 24.41
C ILE A 756 -0.77 4.02 25.14
N CYS A 757 -0.76 3.97 26.49
CA CYS A 757 -0.01 4.82 27.40
C CYS A 757 0.94 3.97 28.26
N PRO A 758 2.00 3.42 27.66
CA PRO A 758 2.80 2.39 28.33
C PRO A 758 3.53 2.89 29.60
N HIS A 759 4.08 4.09 29.58
CA HIS A 759 4.83 4.62 30.73
C HIS A 759 3.90 4.99 31.90
N TRP A 760 2.77 5.62 31.58
CA TRP A 760 1.72 6.00 32.51
C TRP A 760 1.17 4.76 33.24
N SER A 761 0.93 3.70 32.51
CA SER A 761 0.38 2.44 33.04
C SER A 761 1.40 1.70 33.91
N GLU A 762 2.66 1.62 33.45
CA GLU A 762 3.72 0.97 34.22
C GLU A 762 3.95 1.65 35.56
N GLU A 763 3.94 3.00 35.56
CA GLU A 763 4.09 3.78 36.80
C GLU A 763 2.98 3.48 37.80
N LEU A 764 1.73 3.52 37.37
CA LEU A 764 0.59 3.23 38.25
C LEU A 764 0.59 1.79 38.74
N TRP A 765 0.96 0.85 37.88
CA TRP A 765 1.04 -0.56 38.17
C TRP A 765 1.99 -0.84 39.35
N HIS A 766 3.18 -0.25 39.33
CA HIS A 766 4.19 -0.44 40.37
C HIS A 766 3.98 0.45 41.57
N THR A 767 3.86 1.76 41.36
CA THR A 767 3.96 2.72 42.48
C THR A 767 2.65 2.96 43.22
N VAL A 768 1.52 2.71 42.57
CA VAL A 768 0.19 2.95 43.12
C VAL A 768 -0.51 1.63 43.50
N LEU A 769 -0.50 0.67 42.58
CA LEU A 769 -1.14 -0.64 42.80
C LEU A 769 -0.22 -1.64 43.53
N GLY A 770 1.11 -1.38 43.55
CA GLY A 770 2.06 -2.15 44.32
C GLY A 770 2.40 -3.52 43.73
N HIS A 771 2.19 -3.72 42.41
CA HIS A 771 2.53 -4.97 41.76
C HIS A 771 4.02 -5.06 41.43
N GLU A 772 4.54 -6.29 41.46
CA GLU A 772 5.86 -6.63 40.93
C GLU A 772 5.73 -7.12 39.48
N GLY A 773 6.73 -6.86 38.64
CA GLY A 773 6.67 -7.21 37.21
C GLY A 773 5.93 -6.19 36.36
N SER A 774 6.14 -6.25 35.05
CA SER A 774 5.58 -5.27 34.10
C SER A 774 4.11 -5.55 33.81
N VAL A 775 3.29 -4.48 33.74
CA VAL A 775 1.90 -4.55 33.26
C VAL A 775 1.78 -5.09 31.83
N HIS A 776 2.81 -4.91 31.02
CA HIS A 776 2.83 -5.32 29.61
C HIS A 776 2.95 -6.83 29.37
N VAL A 777 3.17 -7.62 30.40
CA VAL A 777 3.15 -9.10 30.33
C VAL A 777 1.99 -9.70 31.12
N GLU A 778 1.19 -8.87 31.77
CA GLU A 778 -0.01 -9.30 32.45
C GLU A 778 -1.12 -9.74 31.47
N PRO A 779 -1.94 -10.71 31.84
CA PRO A 779 -3.10 -11.09 31.03
C PRO A 779 -4.07 -9.93 30.83
N TRP A 780 -4.63 -9.85 29.60
CA TRP A 780 -5.68 -8.90 29.30
C TRP A 780 -6.91 -9.10 30.19
N PRO A 781 -7.62 -8.01 30.59
CA PRO A 781 -8.78 -8.12 31.47
C PRO A 781 -9.89 -8.98 30.87
N GLU A 782 -10.34 -9.99 31.61
CA GLU A 782 -11.48 -10.81 31.23
C GLU A 782 -12.79 -10.05 31.43
N PHE A 783 -13.83 -10.40 30.66
CA PHE A 783 -15.16 -9.85 30.79
C PHE A 783 -16.24 -10.92 30.72
N ASP A 784 -17.35 -10.68 31.40
CA ASP A 784 -18.52 -11.54 31.39
C ASP A 784 -19.64 -10.84 30.58
N PRO A 785 -20.06 -11.40 29.44
CA PRO A 785 -21.10 -10.81 28.60
C PRO A 785 -22.46 -10.69 29.30
N GLU A 786 -22.75 -11.56 30.28
CA GLU A 786 -24.03 -11.49 31.01
C GLU A 786 -24.07 -10.29 31.95
N LYS A 787 -22.94 -9.98 32.61
CA LYS A 787 -22.81 -8.80 33.48
C LYS A 787 -22.76 -7.48 32.70
N ALA A 788 -22.43 -7.54 31.40
CA ALA A 788 -22.41 -6.39 30.50
C ALA A 788 -23.82 -5.96 30.05
N LYS A 789 -24.83 -6.81 30.23
CA LYS A 789 -26.19 -6.51 29.82
C LYS A 789 -26.80 -5.42 30.71
N ALA A 790 -27.46 -4.45 30.06
CA ALA A 790 -28.25 -3.46 30.77
C ALA A 790 -29.55 -4.11 31.21
N ASP A 791 -29.99 -3.83 32.45
CA ASP A 791 -31.32 -4.24 32.91
C ASP A 791 -32.43 -3.47 32.17
N GLU A 792 -32.14 -2.22 31.81
CA GLU A 792 -33.05 -1.31 31.13
C GLU A 792 -32.35 -0.62 29.95
N VAL A 793 -33.08 -0.35 28.88
CA VAL A 793 -32.61 0.40 27.70
C VAL A 793 -33.50 1.59 27.42
N GLU A 794 -32.91 2.73 27.13
CA GLU A 794 -33.64 3.91 26.66
C GLU A 794 -33.83 3.78 25.14
N LEU A 795 -35.07 3.75 24.69
CA LEU A 795 -35.43 3.69 23.29
C LEU A 795 -35.97 5.04 22.82
N ALA A 796 -35.44 5.58 21.74
CA ALA A 796 -36.01 6.74 21.07
C ALA A 796 -37.31 6.35 20.35
N VAL A 797 -38.40 7.00 20.63
CA VAL A 797 -39.68 6.79 19.94
C VAL A 797 -39.84 7.84 18.85
N GLN A 798 -39.86 7.35 17.61
CA GLN A 798 -40.05 8.18 16.42
C GLN A 798 -41.48 8.08 15.88
N VAL A 799 -42.02 9.20 15.39
CA VAL A 799 -43.24 9.24 14.57
C VAL A 799 -42.84 9.75 13.19
N ASN A 800 -43.02 8.91 12.15
CA ASN A 800 -42.62 9.22 10.76
C ASN A 800 -41.16 9.68 10.65
N GLY A 801 -40.24 8.96 11.35
CA GLY A 801 -38.79 9.23 11.32
C GLY A 801 -38.28 10.39 12.20
N LYS A 802 -39.23 11.11 12.93
CA LYS A 802 -38.82 12.18 13.84
C LYS A 802 -39.00 11.74 15.29
N VAL A 803 -37.96 11.85 16.12
CA VAL A 803 -38.00 11.55 17.55
C VAL A 803 -39.03 12.45 18.23
N LYS A 804 -39.95 11.84 18.98
CA LYS A 804 -41.04 12.51 19.70
C LYS A 804 -41.03 12.26 21.20
N ALA A 805 -40.51 11.10 21.61
CA ALA A 805 -40.37 10.74 23.02
C ALA A 805 -39.18 9.79 23.20
N LYS A 806 -38.81 9.54 24.44
CA LYS A 806 -37.88 8.49 24.87
C LYS A 806 -38.63 7.67 25.93
N ILE A 807 -38.49 6.35 25.88
CA ILE A 807 -39.01 5.41 26.88
C ILE A 807 -37.89 4.56 27.42
N THR A 808 -37.89 4.32 28.72
CA THR A 808 -36.99 3.36 29.37
C THR A 808 -37.76 2.06 29.58
N VAL A 809 -37.21 0.96 29.03
CA VAL A 809 -37.87 -0.35 29.10
C VAL A 809 -36.86 -1.40 29.55
N ALA A 810 -37.33 -2.50 30.18
CA ALA A 810 -36.47 -3.62 30.49
C ALA A 810 -35.82 -4.13 29.19
N ALA A 811 -34.49 -4.49 29.23
CA ALA A 811 -33.75 -4.91 28.04
C ALA A 811 -34.28 -6.20 27.42
N ASP A 812 -34.95 -7.03 28.23
CA ASP A 812 -35.60 -8.30 27.85
C ASP A 812 -37.13 -8.15 27.65
N ALA A 813 -37.67 -6.90 27.69
CA ALA A 813 -39.07 -6.66 27.50
C ALA A 813 -39.61 -7.24 26.21
N ALA A 814 -40.79 -7.83 26.25
CA ALA A 814 -41.41 -8.38 25.05
C ALA A 814 -41.70 -7.28 24.02
N GLU A 815 -41.50 -7.58 22.74
CA GLU A 815 -41.68 -6.57 21.67
C GLU A 815 -43.05 -5.93 21.66
N GLU A 816 -44.09 -6.68 22.05
CA GLU A 816 -45.48 -6.19 22.13
C GLU A 816 -45.63 -5.16 23.25
N ASP A 817 -45.01 -5.37 24.41
CA ASP A 817 -45.02 -4.42 25.51
C ASP A 817 -44.28 -3.13 25.14
N VAL A 818 -43.14 -3.26 24.50
CA VAL A 818 -42.35 -2.12 24.00
C VAL A 818 -43.14 -1.31 22.97
N LYS A 819 -43.90 -1.96 22.08
CA LYS A 819 -44.83 -1.27 21.15
C LYS A 819 -45.94 -0.52 21.88
N ALA A 820 -46.54 -1.13 22.90
CA ALA A 820 -47.58 -0.54 23.69
C ALA A 820 -47.09 0.73 24.42
N TRP A 821 -45.93 0.65 25.14
CA TRP A 821 -45.35 1.79 25.86
C TRP A 821 -44.91 2.90 24.91
N ALA A 822 -44.40 2.54 23.73
CA ALA A 822 -43.99 3.53 22.73
C ALA A 822 -45.21 4.29 22.16
N LEU A 823 -46.34 3.61 21.91
CA LEU A 823 -47.57 4.24 21.47
C LEU A 823 -48.16 5.17 22.54
N GLU A 824 -48.15 4.74 23.81
CA GLU A 824 -48.55 5.54 24.94
C GLU A 824 -47.70 6.82 25.08
N ALA A 825 -46.35 6.69 25.00
CA ALA A 825 -45.44 7.81 25.15
C ALA A 825 -45.58 8.89 24.07
N VAL A 826 -46.14 8.55 22.90
CA VAL A 826 -46.37 9.52 21.80
C VAL A 826 -47.85 9.72 21.48
N SER A 827 -48.75 9.35 22.38
CA SER A 827 -50.21 9.43 22.19
C SER A 827 -50.70 10.77 21.65
N GLN A 828 -50.18 11.88 22.18
CA GLN A 828 -50.46 13.24 21.69
C GLN A 828 -49.94 13.50 20.26
N ALA A 829 -48.84 12.90 19.88
CA ALA A 829 -48.24 13.12 18.55
C ALA A 829 -48.93 12.31 17.45
N ILE A 830 -49.70 11.28 17.82
CA ILE A 830 -50.48 10.42 16.93
C ILE A 830 -51.99 10.62 17.06
N GLU A 831 -52.46 11.55 17.89
CA GLU A 831 -53.85 11.84 18.05
C GLU A 831 -54.50 12.22 16.72
N GLY A 832 -55.62 11.55 16.38
CA GLY A 832 -56.33 11.75 15.11
C GLY A 832 -55.66 11.14 13.88
N LYS A 833 -54.58 10.36 14.04
CA LYS A 833 -53.89 9.67 12.95
C LYS A 833 -54.09 8.15 13.01
N ASP A 834 -54.14 7.53 11.84
CA ASP A 834 -54.20 6.08 11.73
C ASP A 834 -52.76 5.47 11.78
N VAL A 835 -52.47 4.67 12.80
CA VAL A 835 -51.20 4.00 12.96
C VAL A 835 -51.13 2.80 12.01
N LYS A 836 -50.30 2.91 10.99
CA LYS A 836 -50.16 1.88 9.93
C LYS A 836 -49.13 0.80 10.29
N LYS A 837 -48.06 1.16 11.02
CA LYS A 837 -47.00 0.21 11.37
C LYS A 837 -46.21 0.72 12.57
N VAL A 838 -45.83 -0.18 13.47
CA VAL A 838 -44.86 0.05 14.55
C VAL A 838 -43.68 -0.88 14.34
N VAL A 839 -42.49 -0.34 14.21
CA VAL A 839 -41.26 -1.11 14.00
C VAL A 839 -40.36 -0.91 15.20
N VAL A 840 -40.04 -1.97 15.90
CA VAL A 840 -39.09 -1.97 17.02
C VAL A 840 -37.71 -2.40 16.48
N VAL A 841 -36.71 -1.55 16.67
CA VAL A 841 -35.31 -1.87 16.48
C VAL A 841 -34.73 -2.13 17.86
N LYS A 842 -34.55 -3.40 18.20
CA LYS A 842 -34.16 -3.87 19.54
C LYS A 842 -32.95 -3.09 20.07
N GLY A 843 -33.06 -2.52 21.26
CA GLY A 843 -32.01 -1.76 21.93
C GLY A 843 -31.69 -0.37 21.34
N ARG A 844 -32.45 0.12 20.33
CA ARG A 844 -32.14 1.40 19.64
C ARG A 844 -33.32 2.37 19.57
N LEU A 845 -34.44 1.97 18.93
CA LEU A 845 -35.56 2.87 18.71
C LEU A 845 -36.86 2.12 18.39
N VAL A 846 -37.99 2.82 18.54
CA VAL A 846 -39.29 2.42 18.01
C VAL A 846 -39.72 3.46 16.98
N ASN A 847 -40.02 3.05 15.77
CA ASN A 847 -40.56 3.96 14.74
C ASN A 847 -42.02 3.64 14.44
N ILE A 848 -42.87 4.65 14.62
CA ILE A 848 -44.30 4.57 14.41
C ILE A 848 -44.61 5.31 13.11
N VAL A 849 -45.21 4.59 12.16
CA VAL A 849 -45.73 5.17 10.92
C VAL A 849 -47.21 5.47 11.10
N ALA A 850 -47.56 6.75 11.14
CA ALA A 850 -48.92 7.22 11.33
C ALA A 850 -49.31 8.26 10.24
N LYS A 851 -50.47 8.07 9.64
CA LYS A 851 -51.04 8.97 8.61
C LYS A 851 -52.37 9.59 9.07
#